data_03c6e490513ef01c02068ad9aca723e8
#
_entry.id   03c6e490513ef01c02068ad9aca723e8
#
_cell.length_a   1.000
_cell.length_b   1.000
_cell.length_c   1.000
_cell.angle_alpha   90.00
_cell.angle_beta   90.00
_cell.angle_gamma   90.00
#
_symmetry.space_group_name_H-M   'P 1'
#
loop_
_entity.id
_entity.type
_entity.pdbx_description
1 polymer ?
#
loop_
_entity_poly.entity_id
_entity_poly.type
_entity_poly.pdbx_seq_one_letter_code
_entity_poly.pdbx_strand_id
1 'polypeptide(L)'
;MNTARKGKTKHMDINQVITGELGVKRWQVDAAVKLIDEGNTIPFIARYRKEVTGTLDDAQLRTLYERLVYLRNLEEKKEQVLSSIEEQGKLTGELKKQILAAETMVVVEDLYRPYRPKRRTRAMIAKEKGLEPLAAVITLQKADKPVEVYAEEYVNPEKEVNSVKEAIDGAKDIIAESVSDEADYRIWIRKATVQHGKVISQAKDENAESVYEMYYDFEEPVNRLAGHRVLALNRGEKEKFLTVKIEAPQDDILRYLEKKMIHSDNPHTTPILKEAAEDSYKRLIAPAIEREIRSDLTEKAEDGAISVFKKNLHQLLMQPPIVGQTVLGWDPAFRTGCKLAVVDPTGKVIGTTVIYPTAPTAPKKIQASKDLLKKIIEKYNITLISVGNGTASRESEQFIVELLKEIPQKVQYVIVNEAGASVYSASKLASEEFPKFDVGQRSATSIARRLQDPLAELVKIDPKSIGVGQYQHDMNQKKLSEALSGVVEDCVNKVGVDLNTASAPLLSYISGISGAIAKNIVAYREENGRFTDRKQLLKVAKLGPKAFEQCAGFMRIQNGTNPLDGTSVHPESYEAAEKLLKKQGFSLEDISGGKLTGLSLTIKDYARLAGELEIGEITLRDIVKELEKPGRDPRDEMPKPILRTDVLDMKDLKEGMILKGTVRNVIDFGVFVDIGVHQDGLVHISEITDKKFIKHPLEVVSVGDIVDVKVMSVDLKKKRIQLTMKGIS
;
A
#
# COMPACT_ATOMS: atom_id res chain seq x y z
N MET A 1 17.89 54.09 -19.37
CA MET A 1 18.10 52.67 -19.65
C MET A 1 18.68 52.03 -18.42
N ASN A 2 17.81 51.43 -17.60
CA ASN A 2 18.24 50.59 -16.47
C ASN A 2 17.27 49.42 -16.41
N THR A 3 17.62 48.35 -17.12
CA THR A 3 16.91 47.09 -17.07
C THR A 3 17.29 46.39 -15.78
N ALA A 4 16.47 46.54 -14.74
CA ALA A 4 16.56 45.77 -13.53
C ALA A 4 16.48 44.27 -13.88
N ARG A 5 17.57 43.53 -13.72
CA ARG A 5 17.61 42.08 -13.66
C ARG A 5 16.68 41.63 -12.52
N LYS A 6 15.46 41.21 -12.86
CA LYS A 6 14.64 40.44 -11.94
C LYS A 6 15.43 39.19 -11.52
N GLY A 7 15.93 39.20 -10.29
CA GLY A 7 16.56 38.02 -9.71
C GLY A 7 15.57 36.83 -9.79
N LYS A 8 15.95 35.78 -10.51
CA LYS A 8 15.20 34.53 -10.54
C LYS A 8 15.14 34.03 -9.10
N THR A 9 13.96 34.05 -8.52
CA THR A 9 13.64 33.35 -7.27
C THR A 9 14.04 31.90 -7.47
N LYS A 10 14.95 31.39 -6.63
CA LYS A 10 15.47 30.02 -6.76
C LYS A 10 14.43 29.07 -6.21
N HIS A 11 13.54 28.57 -7.08
CA HIS A 11 12.63 27.46 -6.77
C HIS A 11 13.45 26.22 -6.39
N MET A 12 12.83 25.34 -5.60
CA MET A 12 13.44 24.05 -5.25
C MET A 12 13.75 23.26 -6.52
N ASP A 13 14.95 22.73 -6.62
CA ASP A 13 15.29 21.78 -7.68
C ASP A 13 14.74 20.40 -7.31
N ILE A 14 13.48 20.16 -7.68
CA ILE A 14 12.74 18.92 -7.37
C ILE A 14 13.52 17.68 -7.80
N ASN A 15 14.08 17.69 -9.00
CA ASN A 15 14.81 16.53 -9.51
C ASN A 15 16.09 16.26 -8.72
N GLN A 16 16.76 17.31 -8.21
CA GLN A 16 17.93 17.16 -7.34
C GLN A 16 17.57 16.57 -5.98
N VAL A 17 16.43 16.97 -5.41
CA VAL A 17 15.92 16.39 -4.15
C VAL A 17 15.64 14.90 -4.34
N ILE A 18 14.89 14.53 -5.38
CA ILE A 18 14.56 13.13 -5.68
C ILE A 18 15.83 12.31 -5.94
N THR A 19 16.82 12.87 -6.63
CA THR A 19 18.13 12.25 -6.87
C THR A 19 18.81 11.86 -5.56
N GLY A 20 18.82 12.77 -4.58
CA GLY A 20 19.41 12.52 -3.26
C GLY A 20 18.63 11.48 -2.45
N GLU A 21 17.30 11.55 -2.47
CA GLU A 21 16.43 10.65 -1.70
C GLU A 21 16.46 9.20 -2.23
N LEU A 22 16.49 9.02 -3.54
CA LEU A 22 16.51 7.68 -4.17
C LEU A 22 17.93 7.10 -4.31
N GLY A 23 18.98 7.91 -4.13
CA GLY A 23 20.36 7.47 -4.32
C GLY A 23 20.71 7.09 -5.77
N VAL A 24 20.00 7.66 -6.74
CA VAL A 24 20.21 7.44 -8.18
C VAL A 24 20.92 8.63 -8.83
N LYS A 25 21.29 8.52 -10.10
CA LYS A 25 21.96 9.62 -10.82
C LYS A 25 20.94 10.65 -11.30
N ARG A 26 21.34 11.92 -11.32
CA ARG A 26 20.51 13.05 -11.75
C ARG A 26 19.87 12.83 -13.14
N TRP A 27 20.65 12.39 -14.11
CA TRP A 27 20.16 12.18 -15.47
C TRP A 27 19.06 11.09 -15.55
N GLN A 28 19.08 10.10 -14.64
CA GLN A 28 18.02 9.07 -14.56
C GLN A 28 16.70 9.68 -14.10
N VAL A 29 16.75 10.57 -13.11
CA VAL A 29 15.57 11.30 -12.63
C VAL A 29 15.04 12.23 -13.71
N ASP A 30 15.91 13.00 -14.36
CA ASP A 30 15.50 13.93 -15.43
C ASP A 30 14.83 13.19 -16.59
N ALA A 31 15.38 12.04 -16.99
CA ALA A 31 14.82 11.19 -18.04
C ALA A 31 13.45 10.59 -17.63
N ALA A 32 13.35 10.06 -16.41
CA ALA A 32 12.12 9.48 -15.91
C ALA A 32 11.00 10.54 -15.78
N VAL A 33 11.30 11.70 -15.21
CA VAL A 33 10.35 12.82 -15.10
C VAL A 33 9.87 13.28 -16.47
N LYS A 34 10.76 13.38 -17.46
CA LYS A 34 10.40 13.73 -18.83
C LYS A 34 9.40 12.73 -19.42
N LEU A 35 9.69 11.42 -19.30
CA LEU A 35 8.81 10.36 -19.81
C LEU A 35 7.45 10.37 -19.13
N ILE A 36 7.40 10.63 -17.81
CA ILE A 36 6.16 10.75 -17.04
C ILE A 36 5.35 11.96 -17.53
N ASP A 37 5.99 13.10 -17.74
CA ASP A 37 5.34 14.33 -18.22
C ASP A 37 4.83 14.19 -19.67
N GLU A 38 5.45 13.33 -20.47
CA GLU A 38 4.97 12.94 -21.80
C GLU A 38 3.77 11.96 -21.74
N GLY A 39 3.34 11.57 -20.54
CA GLY A 39 2.18 10.70 -20.30
C GLY A 39 2.46 9.21 -20.50
N ASN A 40 3.72 8.78 -20.37
CA ASN A 40 4.04 7.36 -20.36
C ASN A 40 3.72 6.75 -19.00
N THR A 41 3.22 5.53 -19.00
CA THR A 41 2.92 4.77 -17.78
C THR A 41 4.17 4.19 -17.15
N ILE A 42 4.14 3.95 -15.84
CA ILE A 42 5.28 3.39 -15.10
C ILE A 42 5.69 2.01 -15.63
N PRO A 43 4.77 1.05 -15.86
CA PRO A 43 5.16 -0.26 -16.41
C PRO A 43 5.80 -0.17 -17.79
N PHE A 44 5.32 0.74 -18.65
CA PHE A 44 5.91 0.96 -19.96
C PHE A 44 7.34 1.52 -19.87
N ILE A 45 7.55 2.52 -19.01
CA ILE A 45 8.88 3.10 -18.77
C ILE A 45 9.83 2.02 -18.24
N ALA A 46 9.43 1.28 -17.20
CA ALA A 46 10.24 0.24 -16.58
C ALA A 46 10.63 -0.90 -17.55
N ARG A 47 9.74 -1.25 -18.48
CA ARG A 47 9.97 -2.35 -19.40
C ARG A 47 10.67 -1.92 -20.70
N TYR A 48 10.21 -0.83 -21.32
CA TYR A 48 10.59 -0.47 -22.70
C TYR A 48 11.41 0.82 -22.83
N ARG A 49 11.74 1.50 -21.72
CA ARG A 49 12.56 2.71 -21.70
C ARG A 49 13.78 2.61 -20.76
N LYS A 50 14.25 1.37 -20.52
CA LYS A 50 15.40 1.08 -19.65
C LYS A 50 16.68 1.79 -20.07
N GLU A 51 16.97 1.86 -21.37
CA GLU A 51 18.13 2.58 -21.91
C GLU A 51 18.11 4.06 -21.51
N VAL A 52 16.93 4.68 -21.58
CA VAL A 52 16.74 6.12 -21.31
C VAL A 52 16.81 6.42 -19.81
N THR A 53 16.28 5.52 -18.97
CA THR A 53 16.22 5.71 -17.52
C THR A 53 17.37 5.06 -16.75
N GLY A 54 18.29 4.36 -17.46
CA GLY A 54 19.38 3.63 -16.81
C GLY A 54 18.88 2.53 -15.88
N THR A 55 17.89 1.76 -16.32
CA THR A 55 17.34 0.57 -15.63
C THR A 55 16.61 0.85 -14.31
N LEU A 56 16.01 2.02 -14.14
CA LEU A 56 15.10 2.22 -13.02
C LEU A 56 13.96 1.20 -13.08
N ASP A 57 13.75 0.48 -11.98
CA ASP A 57 12.70 -0.52 -11.87
C ASP A 57 11.33 0.10 -11.51
N ASP A 58 10.26 -0.74 -11.55
CA ASP A 58 8.89 -0.30 -11.24
C ASP A 58 8.80 0.34 -9.86
N ALA A 59 9.45 -0.23 -8.83
CA ALA A 59 9.40 0.27 -7.47
C ALA A 59 10.08 1.65 -7.34
N GLN A 60 11.25 1.81 -7.97
CA GLN A 60 11.97 3.08 -8.00
C GLN A 60 11.17 4.16 -8.75
N LEU A 61 10.59 3.82 -9.91
CA LEU A 61 9.77 4.74 -10.69
C LEU A 61 8.48 5.15 -9.97
N ARG A 62 7.83 4.25 -9.23
CA ARG A 62 6.66 4.58 -8.41
C ARG A 62 7.03 5.51 -7.27
N THR A 63 8.11 5.21 -6.55
CA THR A 63 8.61 6.09 -5.49
C THR A 63 8.98 7.47 -6.02
N LEU A 64 9.65 7.53 -7.18
CA LEU A 64 9.95 8.78 -7.89
C LEU A 64 8.67 9.56 -8.21
N TYR A 65 7.67 8.90 -8.77
CA TYR A 65 6.40 9.52 -9.14
C TYR A 65 5.65 10.08 -7.93
N GLU A 66 5.51 9.29 -6.86
CA GLU A 66 4.86 9.72 -5.61
C GLU A 66 5.57 10.95 -5.03
N ARG A 67 6.91 10.92 -5.03
CA ARG A 67 7.72 12.03 -4.52
C ARG A 67 7.66 13.27 -5.41
N LEU A 68 7.64 13.08 -6.73
CA LEU A 68 7.48 14.15 -7.71
C LEU A 68 6.15 14.89 -7.50
N VAL A 69 5.06 14.16 -7.34
CA VAL A 69 3.73 14.73 -7.07
C VAL A 69 3.73 15.52 -5.76
N TYR A 70 4.30 14.96 -4.68
CA TYR A 70 4.40 15.65 -3.40
C TYR A 70 5.19 16.96 -3.49
N LEU A 71 6.37 16.94 -4.12
CA LEU A 71 7.22 18.12 -4.22
C LEU A 71 6.61 19.20 -5.14
N ARG A 72 5.92 18.80 -6.21
CA ARG A 72 5.16 19.74 -7.06
C ARG A 72 4.03 20.42 -6.28
N ASN A 73 3.29 19.66 -5.49
CA ASN A 73 2.24 20.20 -4.62
C ASN A 73 2.82 21.13 -3.54
N LEU A 74 4.01 20.82 -3.00
CA LEU A 74 4.70 21.68 -2.05
C LEU A 74 5.09 23.03 -2.68
N GLU A 75 5.67 23.02 -3.89
CA GLU A 75 6.02 24.26 -4.60
C GLU A 75 4.78 25.08 -4.96
N GLU A 76 3.72 24.45 -5.45
CA GLU A 76 2.43 25.11 -5.71
C GLU A 76 1.87 25.75 -4.44
N LYS A 77 1.93 25.07 -3.30
CA LYS A 77 1.50 25.60 -2.01
C LYS A 77 2.35 26.80 -1.59
N LYS A 78 3.67 26.76 -1.77
CA LYS A 78 4.54 27.91 -1.51
C LYS A 78 4.16 29.14 -2.34
N GLU A 79 3.88 28.94 -3.63
CA GLU A 79 3.44 30.03 -4.53
C GLU A 79 2.10 30.61 -4.07
N GLN A 80 1.13 29.79 -3.72
CA GLN A 80 -0.18 30.22 -3.20
C GLN A 80 -0.02 31.04 -1.90
N VAL A 81 0.83 30.58 -0.99
CA VAL A 81 1.10 31.27 0.29
C VAL A 81 1.80 32.60 0.04
N LEU A 82 2.82 32.65 -0.81
CA LEU A 82 3.53 33.88 -1.16
C LEU A 82 2.58 34.91 -1.78
N SER A 83 1.75 34.51 -2.73
CA SER A 83 0.74 35.38 -3.35
C SER A 83 -0.23 35.94 -2.31
N SER A 84 -0.76 35.09 -1.43
CA SER A 84 -1.70 35.51 -0.38
C SER A 84 -1.11 36.50 0.61
N ILE A 85 0.18 36.34 0.97
CA ILE A 85 0.86 37.29 1.89
C ILE A 85 1.21 38.59 1.17
N GLU A 86 1.58 38.53 -0.12
CA GLU A 86 1.90 39.69 -0.94
C GLU A 86 0.65 40.57 -1.16
N GLU A 87 -0.51 39.95 -1.43
CA GLU A 87 -1.82 40.65 -1.54
C GLU A 87 -2.20 41.40 -0.27
N GLN A 88 -1.77 40.89 0.91
CA GLN A 88 -1.94 41.58 2.19
C GLN A 88 -0.92 42.69 2.43
N GLY A 89 0.06 42.87 1.53
CA GLY A 89 1.14 43.85 1.68
C GLY A 89 2.12 43.53 2.82
N LYS A 90 2.17 42.27 3.27
CA LYS A 90 2.96 41.85 4.45
C LYS A 90 4.17 40.98 4.10
N LEU A 91 4.44 40.71 2.81
CA LEU A 91 5.54 39.88 2.40
C LEU A 91 6.88 40.59 2.52
N THR A 92 7.70 40.17 3.49
CA THR A 92 9.08 40.63 3.64
C THR A 92 10.06 39.76 2.88
N GLY A 93 11.27 40.32 2.54
CA GLY A 93 12.30 39.55 1.85
C GLY A 93 12.79 38.33 2.64
N GLU A 94 12.81 38.43 3.98
CA GLU A 94 13.23 37.33 4.87
C GLU A 94 12.17 36.22 4.90
N LEU A 95 10.90 36.57 5.10
CA LEU A 95 9.79 35.62 5.09
C LEU A 95 9.72 34.88 3.75
N LYS A 96 9.91 35.59 2.63
CA LYS A 96 9.98 34.97 1.31
C LYS A 96 11.08 33.92 1.21
N LYS A 97 12.28 34.21 1.75
CA LYS A 97 13.38 33.24 1.77
C LYS A 97 13.04 32.01 2.63
N GLN A 98 12.43 32.22 3.81
CA GLN A 98 12.03 31.13 4.70
C GLN A 98 10.99 30.22 4.05
N ILE A 99 9.95 30.78 3.41
CA ILE A 99 8.92 30.01 2.71
C ILE A 99 9.53 29.21 1.55
N LEU A 100 10.40 29.82 0.74
CA LEU A 100 11.06 29.14 -0.37
C LEU A 100 12.02 28.03 0.11
N ALA A 101 12.67 28.20 1.26
CA ALA A 101 13.57 27.24 1.86
C ALA A 101 12.83 26.09 2.61
N ALA A 102 11.54 26.21 2.85
CA ALA A 102 10.77 25.19 3.55
C ALA A 102 10.76 23.86 2.78
N GLU A 103 11.09 22.77 3.45
CA GLU A 103 11.20 21.42 2.86
C GLU A 103 9.94 20.59 3.04
N THR A 104 8.97 21.06 3.87
CA THR A 104 7.74 20.34 4.17
C THR A 104 6.53 21.27 4.19
N MET A 105 5.35 20.70 3.92
CA MET A 105 4.07 21.41 4.01
C MET A 105 3.83 22.02 5.40
N VAL A 106 4.24 21.31 6.47
CA VAL A 106 4.05 21.74 7.86
C VAL A 106 4.81 23.05 8.13
N VAL A 107 6.04 23.15 7.67
CA VAL A 107 6.84 24.39 7.83
C VAL A 107 6.22 25.53 7.04
N VAL A 108 5.73 25.29 5.82
CA VAL A 108 5.02 26.31 5.03
C VAL A 108 3.76 26.79 5.76
N GLU A 109 2.99 25.88 6.34
CA GLU A 109 1.77 26.24 7.11
C GLU A 109 2.12 27.00 8.40
N ASP A 110 3.19 26.67 9.11
CA ASP A 110 3.64 27.42 10.28
C ASP A 110 4.02 28.86 9.91
N LEU A 111 4.77 29.05 8.80
CA LEU A 111 5.15 30.38 8.30
C LEU A 111 3.93 31.20 7.80
N TYR A 112 2.93 30.53 7.23
CA TYR A 112 1.71 31.16 6.76
C TYR A 112 0.71 31.50 7.87
N ARG A 113 0.81 30.85 9.03
CA ARG A 113 -0.17 30.94 10.12
C ARG A 113 -0.54 32.34 10.56
N PRO A 114 0.40 33.29 10.73
CA PRO A 114 0.09 34.68 11.11
C PRO A 114 -0.76 35.43 10.05
N TYR A 115 -0.68 35.00 8.80
CA TYR A 115 -1.29 35.66 7.63
C TYR A 115 -2.57 34.99 7.15
N ARG A 116 -2.83 33.76 7.66
CA ARG A 116 -4.00 32.97 7.27
C ARG A 116 -5.27 33.62 7.83
N PRO A 117 -6.34 33.77 7.02
CA PRO A 117 -7.63 34.22 7.53
C PRO A 117 -8.10 33.32 8.68
N LYS A 118 -8.29 33.93 9.85
CA LYS A 118 -8.75 33.25 11.06
C LYS A 118 -10.24 33.51 11.28
N ARG A 119 -10.92 32.59 11.93
CA ARG A 119 -12.23 32.87 12.53
C ARG A 119 -12.04 33.87 13.66
N ARG A 120 -13.09 34.62 14.03
CA ARG A 120 -13.08 35.62 15.13
C ARG A 120 -12.51 34.99 16.42
N THR A 121 -11.26 35.35 16.75
CA THR A 121 -10.53 34.87 17.93
C THR A 121 -10.70 35.79 19.11
N ARG A 122 -10.35 35.33 20.35
CA ARG A 122 -10.30 36.18 21.52
C ARG A 122 -9.38 37.39 21.35
N ALA A 123 -8.22 37.15 20.73
CA ALA A 123 -7.27 38.22 20.42
C ALA A 123 -7.84 39.24 19.42
N MET A 124 -8.58 38.80 18.39
CA MET A 124 -9.24 39.73 17.46
C MET A 124 -10.31 40.56 18.18
N ILE A 125 -11.10 39.92 19.03
CA ILE A 125 -12.09 40.65 19.86
C ILE A 125 -11.40 41.67 20.74
N ALA A 126 -10.29 41.30 21.39
CA ALA A 126 -9.52 42.22 22.22
C ALA A 126 -8.92 43.41 21.43
N LYS A 127 -8.47 43.15 20.18
CA LYS A 127 -8.02 44.22 19.28
C LYS A 127 -9.17 45.14 18.83
N GLU A 128 -10.34 44.60 18.52
CA GLU A 128 -11.55 45.37 18.21
C GLU A 128 -11.96 46.29 19.41
N LYS A 129 -11.74 45.81 20.63
CA LYS A 129 -11.95 46.59 21.87
C LYS A 129 -10.87 47.67 22.11
N GLY A 130 -9.80 47.68 21.31
CA GLY A 130 -8.73 48.67 21.36
C GLY A 130 -7.62 48.37 22.37
N LEU A 131 -7.45 47.08 22.76
CA LEU A 131 -6.46 46.64 23.77
C LEU A 131 -5.07 46.35 23.24
N GLU A 132 -4.84 46.54 21.95
CA GLU A 132 -3.51 46.26 21.30
C GLU A 132 -2.38 47.16 21.86
N PRO A 133 -2.60 48.48 22.16
CA PRO A 133 -1.56 49.30 22.78
C PRO A 133 -1.20 48.85 24.21
N LEU A 134 -2.15 48.36 25.00
CA LEU A 134 -1.88 47.78 26.33
C LEU A 134 -1.03 46.52 26.22
N ALA A 135 -1.33 45.64 25.25
CA ALA A 135 -0.50 44.47 24.94
C ALA A 135 0.92 44.88 24.55
N ALA A 136 1.09 45.99 23.79
CA ALA A 136 2.39 46.51 23.41
C ALA A 136 3.19 47.04 24.63
N VAL A 137 2.54 47.75 25.58
CA VAL A 137 3.19 48.20 26.82
C VAL A 137 3.75 47.01 27.61
N ILE A 138 2.96 45.93 27.74
CA ILE A 138 3.38 44.72 28.44
C ILE A 138 4.56 44.06 27.73
N THR A 139 4.48 43.95 26.42
CA THR A 139 5.51 43.26 25.57
C THR A 139 6.81 44.05 25.54
N LEU A 140 6.79 45.38 25.60
CA LEU A 140 7.99 46.23 25.60
C LEU A 140 8.79 46.13 26.90
N GLN A 141 8.20 45.63 27.98
CA GLN A 141 8.86 45.37 29.28
C GLN A 141 9.54 46.61 29.89
N LYS A 142 9.01 47.77 29.63
CA LYS A 142 9.54 49.09 30.11
C LYS A 142 8.56 49.80 31.04
N ALA A 143 7.57 49.12 31.59
CA ALA A 143 6.60 49.70 32.49
C ALA A 143 7.28 50.15 33.79
N ASP A 144 7.07 51.36 34.17
CA ASP A 144 7.59 52.02 35.41
C ASP A 144 6.54 51.98 36.56
N LYS A 145 5.33 51.53 36.22
CA LYS A 145 4.19 51.40 37.15
C LYS A 145 3.52 50.04 36.98
N PRO A 146 2.72 49.61 37.96
CA PRO A 146 1.89 48.42 37.79
C PRO A 146 1.03 48.48 36.53
N VAL A 147 0.88 47.34 35.82
CA VAL A 147 0.13 47.26 34.55
C VAL A 147 -1.33 47.67 34.74
N GLU A 148 -1.86 47.46 35.92
CA GLU A 148 -3.20 47.89 36.32
C GLU A 148 -3.42 49.39 36.09
N VAL A 149 -2.41 50.21 36.39
CA VAL A 149 -2.47 51.67 36.21
C VAL A 149 -2.58 52.06 34.74
N TYR A 150 -1.84 51.33 33.86
CA TYR A 150 -1.98 51.53 32.42
C TYR A 150 -3.29 51.01 31.90
N ALA A 151 -3.81 49.93 32.48
CA ALA A 151 -5.05 49.29 32.06
C ALA A 151 -6.30 50.09 32.38
N GLU A 152 -6.25 50.99 33.40
CA GLU A 152 -7.34 51.92 33.76
C GLU A 152 -7.76 52.80 32.57
N GLU A 153 -6.82 53.21 31.71
CA GLU A 153 -7.08 54.04 30.53
C GLU A 153 -7.89 53.29 29.44
N TYR A 154 -7.91 51.98 29.48
CA TYR A 154 -8.59 51.10 28.50
C TYR A 154 -9.94 50.58 29.00
N VAL A 155 -10.36 50.91 30.21
CA VAL A 155 -11.68 50.59 30.71
C VAL A 155 -12.71 51.44 29.97
N ASN A 156 -13.53 50.82 29.14
CA ASN A 156 -14.55 51.47 28.33
C ASN A 156 -15.77 50.57 28.18
N PRO A 157 -16.87 50.82 28.91
CA PRO A 157 -18.09 50.02 28.81
C PRO A 157 -18.73 50.03 27.41
N GLU A 158 -18.57 51.09 26.63
CA GLU A 158 -19.08 51.15 25.24
C GLU A 158 -18.38 50.17 24.34
N LYS A 159 -17.14 49.82 24.67
CA LYS A 159 -16.36 48.79 23.99
C LYS A 159 -16.38 47.43 24.72
N GLU A 160 -17.31 47.28 25.65
CA GLU A 160 -17.45 46.05 26.47
C GLU A 160 -16.16 45.70 27.26
N VAL A 161 -15.43 46.69 27.74
CA VAL A 161 -14.32 46.55 28.71
C VAL A 161 -14.75 47.17 30.00
N ASN A 162 -15.25 46.39 30.95
CA ASN A 162 -15.92 46.88 32.14
C ASN A 162 -14.99 46.96 33.36
N SER A 163 -13.79 46.42 33.27
CA SER A 163 -12.83 46.39 34.38
C SER A 163 -11.38 46.36 33.90
N VAL A 164 -10.46 46.78 34.76
CA VAL A 164 -9.02 46.70 34.60
C VAL A 164 -8.59 45.27 34.32
N LYS A 165 -9.22 44.30 35.01
CA LYS A 165 -8.95 42.88 34.80
C LYS A 165 -9.29 42.44 33.37
N GLU A 166 -10.47 42.82 32.85
CA GLU A 166 -10.87 42.51 31.47
C GLU A 166 -9.94 43.14 30.44
N ALA A 167 -9.42 44.34 30.71
CA ALA A 167 -8.43 44.97 29.84
C ALA A 167 -7.11 44.18 29.81
N ILE A 168 -6.60 43.74 30.97
CA ILE A 168 -5.38 42.94 31.08
C ILE A 168 -5.60 41.56 30.47
N ASP A 169 -6.73 40.91 30.71
CA ASP A 169 -7.04 39.59 30.13
C ASP A 169 -7.13 39.66 28.60
N GLY A 170 -7.71 40.70 28.03
CA GLY A 170 -7.71 40.95 26.58
C GLY A 170 -6.31 41.22 26.03
N ALA A 171 -5.47 41.96 26.74
CA ALA A 171 -4.07 42.16 26.32
C ALA A 171 -3.29 40.86 26.38
N LYS A 172 -3.52 40.00 27.40
CA LYS A 172 -2.92 38.63 27.46
C LYS A 172 -3.35 37.76 26.29
N ASP A 173 -4.64 37.81 25.89
CA ASP A 173 -5.14 37.05 24.74
C ASP A 173 -4.44 37.47 23.44
N ILE A 174 -4.16 38.75 23.24
CA ILE A 174 -3.39 39.28 22.10
C ILE A 174 -1.95 38.75 22.11
N ILE A 175 -1.28 38.81 23.27
CA ILE A 175 0.10 38.32 23.42
C ILE A 175 0.15 36.80 23.23
N ALA A 176 -0.77 36.04 23.81
CA ALA A 176 -0.83 34.59 23.69
C ALA A 176 -1.02 34.15 22.24
N GLU A 177 -1.87 34.82 21.45
CA GLU A 177 -2.04 34.52 20.03
C GLU A 177 -0.78 34.85 19.26
N SER A 178 -0.12 36.00 19.50
CA SER A 178 1.13 36.38 18.89
C SER A 178 2.23 35.32 19.08
N VAL A 179 2.37 34.85 20.35
CA VAL A 179 3.33 33.78 20.69
C VAL A 179 2.98 32.48 19.97
N SER A 180 1.70 32.12 19.88
CA SER A 180 1.27 30.90 19.20
C SER A 180 1.47 30.93 17.69
N ASP A 181 1.59 32.13 17.11
CA ASP A 181 1.77 32.34 15.68
C ASP A 181 3.25 32.35 15.26
N GLU A 182 4.17 32.42 16.23
CA GLU A 182 5.61 32.40 15.95
C GLU A 182 6.06 31.02 15.44
N ALA A 183 6.45 30.95 14.17
CA ALA A 183 6.86 29.71 13.50
C ALA A 183 8.05 29.05 14.19
N ASP A 184 9.07 29.81 14.60
CA ASP A 184 10.27 29.29 15.27
C ASP A 184 9.93 28.61 16.61
N TYR A 185 8.95 29.16 17.36
CA TYR A 185 8.52 28.57 18.61
C TYR A 185 7.81 27.24 18.37
N ARG A 186 6.95 27.18 17.38
CA ARG A 186 6.23 25.96 17.02
C ARG A 186 7.17 24.86 16.53
N ILE A 187 8.12 25.21 15.66
CA ILE A 187 9.13 24.27 15.14
C ILE A 187 9.94 23.68 16.30
N TRP A 188 10.41 24.54 17.22
CA TRP A 188 11.18 24.09 18.37
C TRP A 188 10.37 23.21 19.31
N ILE A 189 9.14 23.61 19.67
CA ILE A 189 8.24 22.88 20.59
C ILE A 189 7.89 21.52 19.97
N ARG A 190 7.55 21.46 18.67
CA ARG A 190 7.29 20.20 17.97
C ARG A 190 8.48 19.27 18.05
N LYS A 191 9.68 19.79 17.78
CA LYS A 191 10.92 18.99 17.86
C LYS A 191 11.17 18.49 19.29
N ALA A 192 11.04 19.34 20.29
CA ALA A 192 11.20 18.96 21.69
C ALA A 192 10.19 17.89 22.12
N THR A 193 8.92 18.03 21.71
CA THR A 193 7.87 17.05 21.99
C THR A 193 8.13 15.70 21.32
N VAL A 194 8.61 15.68 20.06
CA VAL A 194 8.96 14.43 19.40
C VAL A 194 10.18 13.75 20.04
N GLN A 195 11.17 14.53 20.50
CA GLN A 195 12.40 13.99 21.07
C GLN A 195 12.24 13.51 22.53
N HIS A 196 11.46 14.20 23.32
CA HIS A 196 11.39 14.00 24.78
C HIS A 196 9.99 13.68 25.27
N GLY A 197 8.95 13.81 24.45
CA GLY A 197 7.58 13.48 24.80
C GLY A 197 7.30 11.98 24.77
N LYS A 198 6.19 11.60 25.38
CA LYS A 198 5.71 10.22 25.50
C LYS A 198 4.28 10.12 25.00
N VAL A 199 3.95 9.01 24.35
CA VAL A 199 2.56 8.63 24.07
C VAL A 199 2.06 7.87 25.27
N ILE A 200 0.95 8.31 25.84
CA ILE A 200 0.28 7.69 26.98
C ILE A 200 -1.08 7.20 26.52
N SER A 201 -1.43 5.98 26.92
CA SER A 201 -2.75 5.41 26.71
C SER A 201 -3.31 4.90 28.02
N GLN A 202 -4.58 5.18 28.27
CA GLN A 202 -5.30 4.74 29.45
C GLN A 202 -6.64 4.15 29.05
N ALA A 203 -7.10 3.11 29.78
CA ALA A 203 -8.44 2.60 29.64
C ALA A 203 -9.48 3.66 29.98
N LYS A 204 -10.60 3.69 29.24
CA LYS A 204 -11.80 4.45 29.68
C LYS A 204 -12.57 3.72 30.78
N ASP A 205 -12.54 2.39 30.76
CA ASP A 205 -13.07 1.50 31.78
C ASP A 205 -12.08 0.35 31.96
N GLU A 206 -11.41 0.32 33.10
CA GLU A 206 -10.39 -0.69 33.41
C GLU A 206 -10.96 -2.10 33.55
N ASN A 207 -12.27 -2.25 33.76
CA ASN A 207 -12.93 -3.54 33.90
C ASN A 207 -13.46 -4.09 32.56
N ALA A 208 -13.38 -3.34 31.47
CA ALA A 208 -13.84 -3.77 30.17
C ALA A 208 -12.87 -4.80 29.57
N GLU A 209 -13.34 -5.99 29.28
CA GLU A 209 -12.55 -6.98 28.53
C GLU A 209 -12.43 -6.56 27.07
N SER A 210 -11.21 -6.43 26.57
CA SER A 210 -10.96 -6.10 25.16
C SER A 210 -9.61 -6.62 24.66
N VAL A 211 -9.42 -6.56 23.34
CA VAL A 211 -8.13 -6.87 22.71
C VAL A 211 -7.06 -5.79 22.98
N TYR A 212 -7.43 -4.71 23.65
CA TYR A 212 -6.57 -3.54 23.94
C TYR A 212 -6.04 -3.53 25.38
N GLU A 213 -6.22 -4.57 26.17
CA GLU A 213 -5.79 -4.63 27.57
C GLU A 213 -4.32 -4.27 27.78
N MET A 214 -3.46 -4.64 26.83
CA MET A 214 -2.02 -4.29 26.87
C MET A 214 -1.75 -2.79 26.73
N TYR A 215 -2.75 -1.98 26.37
CA TYR A 215 -2.67 -0.53 26.22
C TYR A 215 -3.48 0.22 27.28
N TYR A 216 -4.03 -0.45 28.30
CA TYR A 216 -4.84 0.19 29.36
C TYR A 216 -4.01 1.06 30.30
N ASP A 217 -2.73 0.72 30.51
CA ASP A 217 -1.71 1.53 31.16
C ASP A 217 -0.43 1.42 30.34
N PHE A 218 -0.32 2.28 29.33
CA PHE A 218 0.76 2.21 28.35
C PHE A 218 1.46 3.55 28.20
N GLU A 219 2.78 3.50 28.21
CA GLU A 219 3.65 4.65 28.02
C GLU A 219 4.84 4.26 27.13
N GLU A 220 5.11 5.07 26.08
CA GLU A 220 6.30 4.88 25.22
C GLU A 220 6.77 6.22 24.65
N PRO A 221 8.09 6.47 24.51
CA PRO A 221 8.62 7.66 23.86
C PRO A 221 8.09 7.83 22.43
N VAL A 222 7.67 9.06 22.08
CA VAL A 222 7.12 9.39 20.75
C VAL A 222 8.02 8.92 19.61
N ASN A 223 9.34 9.13 19.74
CA ASN A 223 10.32 8.81 18.71
C ASN A 223 10.65 7.32 18.59
N ARG A 224 10.13 6.46 19.47
CA ARG A 224 10.35 5.00 19.47
C ARG A 224 9.10 4.19 19.22
N LEU A 225 7.94 4.85 19.19
CA LEU A 225 6.66 4.17 19.05
C LEU A 225 6.55 3.47 17.69
N ALA A 226 6.38 2.14 17.74
CA ALA A 226 6.27 1.31 16.54
C ALA A 226 4.94 1.52 15.81
N GLY A 227 4.93 1.47 14.47
CA GLY A 227 3.77 1.75 13.65
C GLY A 227 2.54 0.89 13.97
N HIS A 228 2.71 -0.41 14.21
CA HIS A 228 1.59 -1.29 14.58
C HIS A 228 0.93 -0.89 15.91
N ARG A 229 1.71 -0.34 16.86
CA ARG A 229 1.16 0.19 18.12
C ARG A 229 0.36 1.48 17.90
N VAL A 230 0.86 2.36 17.02
CA VAL A 230 0.10 3.57 16.62
C VAL A 230 -1.26 3.19 16.06
N LEU A 231 -1.32 2.22 15.14
CA LEU A 231 -2.58 1.77 14.55
C LEU A 231 -3.50 1.10 15.58
N ALA A 232 -2.94 0.29 16.48
CA ALA A 232 -3.70 -0.33 17.57
C ALA A 232 -4.30 0.71 18.52
N LEU A 233 -3.50 1.70 18.95
CA LEU A 233 -3.94 2.80 19.81
C LEU A 233 -5.04 3.65 19.15
N ASN A 234 -4.87 4.00 17.89
CA ASN A 234 -5.87 4.76 17.13
C ASN A 234 -7.19 3.99 17.01
N ARG A 235 -7.14 2.69 16.78
CA ARG A 235 -8.34 1.84 16.71
C ARG A 235 -9.01 1.70 18.06
N GLY A 236 -8.25 1.46 19.14
CA GLY A 236 -8.79 1.38 20.51
C GLY A 236 -9.44 2.68 20.97
N GLU A 237 -8.90 3.84 20.56
CA GLU A 237 -9.50 5.15 20.82
C GLU A 237 -10.80 5.35 20.01
N LYS A 238 -10.81 4.97 18.72
CA LYS A 238 -11.99 5.02 17.84
C LYS A 238 -13.12 4.12 18.35
N GLU A 239 -12.78 2.95 18.86
CA GLU A 239 -13.71 1.99 19.47
C GLU A 239 -14.09 2.36 20.92
N LYS A 240 -13.54 3.46 21.46
CA LYS A 240 -13.83 4.04 22.78
C LYS A 240 -13.34 3.19 23.98
N PHE A 241 -12.43 2.29 23.79
CA PHE A 241 -11.76 1.57 24.88
C PHE A 241 -10.63 2.39 25.49
N LEU A 242 -9.91 3.17 24.67
CA LEU A 242 -8.73 3.92 25.10
C LEU A 242 -8.94 5.43 25.06
N THR A 243 -8.13 6.12 25.86
CA THR A 243 -7.84 7.56 25.74
C THR A 243 -6.35 7.69 25.49
N VAL A 244 -5.98 8.30 24.36
CA VAL A 244 -4.58 8.43 23.95
C VAL A 244 -4.16 9.88 23.91
N LYS A 245 -3.02 10.22 24.54
CA LYS A 245 -2.48 11.57 24.61
C LYS A 245 -0.97 11.57 24.40
N ILE A 246 -0.44 12.74 24.03
CA ILE A 246 1.00 12.97 24.03
C ILE A 246 1.33 13.85 25.24
N GLU A 247 2.12 13.33 26.16
CA GLU A 247 2.70 14.09 27.24
C GLU A 247 4.02 14.73 26.75
N ALA A 248 3.98 16.05 26.62
CA ALA A 248 5.13 16.84 26.20
C ALA A 248 5.99 17.26 27.41
N PRO A 249 7.28 17.61 27.23
CA PRO A 249 8.14 18.15 28.29
C PRO A 249 7.74 19.61 28.62
N GLN A 250 6.61 19.78 29.29
CA GLN A 250 5.96 21.07 29.52
C GLN A 250 6.87 22.10 30.18
N ASP A 251 7.62 21.71 31.23
CA ASP A 251 8.48 22.63 31.98
C ASP A 251 9.63 23.18 31.12
N ASP A 252 10.19 22.34 30.23
CA ASP A 252 11.23 22.77 29.31
C ASP A 252 10.67 23.71 28.24
N ILE A 253 9.46 23.43 27.78
CA ILE A 253 8.76 24.27 26.80
C ILE A 253 8.43 25.64 27.38
N LEU A 254 7.88 25.69 28.59
CA LEU A 254 7.58 26.96 29.27
C LEU A 254 8.84 27.77 29.53
N ARG A 255 9.91 27.14 30.02
CA ARG A 255 11.22 27.81 30.20
C ARG A 255 11.77 28.36 28.87
N TYR A 256 11.59 27.63 27.78
CA TYR A 256 11.99 28.11 26.45
C TYR A 256 11.20 29.34 26.01
N LEU A 257 9.86 29.31 26.15
CA LEU A 257 8.98 30.44 25.82
C LEU A 257 9.29 31.66 26.68
N GLU A 258 9.42 31.49 28.00
CA GLU A 258 9.79 32.55 28.89
C GLU A 258 11.13 33.19 28.49
N LYS A 259 12.15 32.40 28.21
CA LYS A 259 13.46 32.88 27.75
C LYS A 259 13.38 33.65 26.42
N LYS A 260 12.43 33.33 25.57
CA LYS A 260 12.24 34.00 24.28
C LYS A 260 11.41 35.27 24.40
N MET A 261 10.47 35.32 25.34
CA MET A 261 9.57 36.43 25.52
C MET A 261 10.10 37.49 26.52
N ILE A 262 10.81 37.06 27.56
CA ILE A 262 11.26 37.94 28.65
C ILE A 262 12.70 38.33 28.36
N HIS A 263 12.88 39.59 27.97
CA HIS A 263 14.18 40.19 27.68
C HIS A 263 14.72 41.05 28.82
N SER A 264 13.84 41.49 29.70
CA SER A 264 14.14 42.32 30.87
C SER A 264 13.28 41.87 32.05
N ASP A 265 13.89 41.64 33.19
CA ASP A 265 13.15 41.31 34.41
C ASP A 265 12.48 42.59 34.95
N ASN A 266 11.22 42.76 34.58
CA ASN A 266 10.40 43.88 34.99
C ASN A 266 9.29 43.41 35.95
N PRO A 267 9.25 43.86 37.22
CA PRO A 267 8.34 43.33 38.21
C PRO A 267 6.85 43.52 37.85
N HIS A 268 6.55 44.47 36.95
CA HIS A 268 5.17 44.78 36.55
C HIS A 268 4.68 43.98 35.36
N THR A 269 5.58 43.61 34.43
CA THR A 269 5.18 42.93 33.18
C THR A 269 5.60 41.48 33.14
N THR A 270 6.68 41.08 33.84
CA THR A 270 7.18 39.68 33.80
C THR A 270 6.12 38.66 34.27
N PRO A 271 5.35 38.89 35.36
CA PRO A 271 4.33 37.91 35.73
C PRO A 271 3.24 37.73 34.68
N ILE A 272 2.80 38.83 34.04
CA ILE A 272 1.76 38.78 32.99
C ILE A 272 2.26 38.07 31.73
N LEU A 273 3.52 38.28 31.36
CA LEU A 273 4.14 37.60 30.25
C LEU A 273 4.28 36.10 30.49
N LYS A 274 4.58 35.67 31.71
CA LYS A 274 4.59 34.25 32.08
C LYS A 274 3.22 33.60 31.97
N GLU A 275 2.19 34.29 32.49
CA GLU A 275 0.80 33.85 32.36
C GLU A 275 0.38 33.76 30.87
N ALA A 276 0.74 34.73 30.04
CA ALA A 276 0.45 34.76 28.63
C ALA A 276 1.18 33.63 27.88
N ALA A 277 2.44 33.32 28.26
CA ALA A 277 3.20 32.20 27.72
C ALA A 277 2.56 30.84 28.05
N GLU A 278 2.16 30.67 29.30
CA GLU A 278 1.49 29.46 29.76
C GLU A 278 0.12 29.26 29.08
N ASP A 279 -0.69 30.30 28.95
CA ASP A 279 -1.97 30.26 28.24
C ASP A 279 -1.79 29.98 26.77
N SER A 280 -0.82 30.64 26.11
CA SER A 280 -0.46 30.39 24.72
C SER A 280 -0.11 28.93 24.50
N TYR A 281 0.74 28.35 25.34
CA TYR A 281 1.14 26.96 25.25
C TYR A 281 -0.04 26.03 25.47
N LYS A 282 -0.72 26.11 26.63
CA LYS A 282 -1.76 25.16 27.02
C LYS A 282 -2.99 25.23 26.12
N ARG A 283 -3.44 26.41 25.73
CA ARG A 283 -4.67 26.59 24.95
C ARG A 283 -4.47 26.54 23.44
N LEU A 284 -3.38 27.09 22.92
CA LEU A 284 -3.22 27.31 21.49
C LEU A 284 -2.19 26.38 20.85
N ILE A 285 -1.01 26.20 21.49
CA ILE A 285 0.13 25.48 20.90
C ILE A 285 0.03 23.97 21.14
N ALA A 286 -0.07 23.56 22.41
CA ALA A 286 -0.02 22.14 22.78
C ALA A 286 -1.08 21.29 22.07
N PRO A 287 -2.39 21.67 22.05
CA PRO A 287 -3.41 20.86 21.36
C PRO A 287 -3.21 20.80 19.85
N ALA A 288 -2.59 21.82 19.25
CA ALA A 288 -2.31 21.82 17.81
C ALA A 288 -1.13 20.90 17.48
N ILE A 289 -0.02 21.03 18.22
CA ILE A 289 1.18 20.20 18.03
C ILE A 289 0.91 18.72 18.33
N GLU A 290 0.12 18.45 19.37
CA GLU A 290 -0.30 17.07 19.67
C GLU A 290 -1.03 16.44 18.48
N ARG A 291 -2.02 17.14 17.89
CA ARG A 291 -2.74 16.67 16.71
C ARG A 291 -1.81 16.47 15.51
N GLU A 292 -0.88 17.41 15.29
CA GLU A 292 0.11 17.32 14.21
C GLU A 292 1.00 16.08 14.37
N ILE A 293 1.57 15.87 15.57
CA ILE A 293 2.44 14.71 15.85
C ILE A 293 1.65 13.41 15.75
N ARG A 294 0.42 13.34 16.26
CA ARG A 294 -0.42 12.15 16.11
C ARG A 294 -0.77 11.87 14.65
N SER A 295 -1.01 12.91 13.86
CA SER A 295 -1.23 12.76 12.41
C SER A 295 0.02 12.22 11.71
N ASP A 296 1.20 12.77 12.02
CA ASP A 296 2.48 12.33 11.45
C ASP A 296 2.81 10.87 11.82
N LEU A 297 2.57 10.50 13.09
CA LEU A 297 2.76 9.11 13.55
C LEU A 297 1.81 8.16 12.81
N THR A 298 0.56 8.57 12.62
CA THR A 298 -0.44 7.78 11.90
C THR A 298 -0.04 7.61 10.44
N GLU A 299 0.35 8.68 9.76
CA GLU A 299 0.77 8.63 8.36
C GLU A 299 1.98 7.71 8.16
N LYS A 300 3.00 7.83 9.01
CA LYS A 300 4.18 6.96 8.98
C LYS A 300 3.82 5.49 9.25
N ALA A 301 2.91 5.25 10.18
CA ALA A 301 2.44 3.91 10.49
C ALA A 301 1.65 3.30 9.33
N GLU A 302 0.78 4.08 8.70
CA GLU A 302 0.04 3.68 7.50
C GLU A 302 0.97 3.37 6.33
N ASP A 303 1.99 4.20 6.09
CA ASP A 303 2.98 3.98 5.02
C ASP A 303 3.76 2.68 5.21
N GLY A 304 4.20 2.43 6.44
CA GLY A 304 4.86 1.19 6.80
C GLY A 304 3.97 -0.03 6.54
N ALA A 305 2.71 0.03 7.00
CA ALA A 305 1.75 -1.05 6.82
C ALA A 305 1.37 -1.26 5.34
N ILE A 306 1.13 -0.19 4.58
CA ILE A 306 0.84 -0.26 3.14
C ILE A 306 2.02 -0.89 2.40
N SER A 307 3.26 -0.59 2.78
CA SER A 307 4.44 -1.24 2.19
C SER A 307 4.43 -2.76 2.38
N VAL A 308 4.04 -3.23 3.57
CA VAL A 308 3.84 -4.67 3.83
C VAL A 308 2.70 -5.24 3.00
N PHE A 309 1.57 -4.53 2.92
CA PHE A 309 0.42 -4.99 2.14
C PHE A 309 0.71 -5.09 0.66
N LYS A 310 1.47 -4.14 0.10
CA LYS A 310 1.97 -4.21 -1.28
C LYS A 310 2.75 -5.51 -1.53
N LYS A 311 3.65 -5.87 -0.63
CA LYS A 311 4.45 -7.10 -0.74
C LYS A 311 3.58 -8.35 -0.62
N ASN A 312 2.68 -8.39 0.35
CA ASN A 312 1.76 -9.52 0.55
C ASN A 312 0.84 -9.71 -0.66
N LEU A 313 0.29 -8.62 -1.21
CA LEU A 313 -0.54 -8.68 -2.41
C LEU A 313 0.25 -9.15 -3.63
N HIS A 314 1.46 -8.62 -3.82
CA HIS A 314 2.34 -9.06 -4.91
C HIS A 314 2.60 -10.57 -4.86
N GLN A 315 2.94 -11.11 -3.70
CA GLN A 315 3.17 -12.54 -3.52
C GLN A 315 1.92 -13.38 -3.83
N LEU A 316 0.75 -12.90 -3.39
CA LEU A 316 -0.52 -13.58 -3.66
C LEU A 316 -0.85 -13.62 -5.15
N LEU A 317 -0.66 -12.50 -5.86
CA LEU A 317 -0.91 -12.38 -7.30
C LEU A 317 0.09 -13.15 -8.16
N MET A 318 1.34 -13.24 -7.70
CA MET A 318 2.43 -13.90 -8.41
C MET A 318 2.57 -15.40 -8.08
N GLN A 319 1.60 -15.99 -7.39
CA GLN A 319 1.57 -17.45 -7.22
C GLN A 319 1.47 -18.17 -8.56
N PRO A 320 2.22 -19.29 -8.76
CA PRO A 320 2.18 -20.05 -10.01
C PRO A 320 0.79 -20.62 -10.27
N PRO A 321 0.28 -20.51 -11.50
CA PRO A 321 -0.98 -21.14 -11.87
C PRO A 321 -0.86 -22.66 -11.89
N ILE A 322 -1.93 -23.37 -11.53
CA ILE A 322 -2.03 -24.83 -11.67
C ILE A 322 -2.89 -25.14 -12.89
N VAL A 323 -2.25 -25.25 -14.03
CA VAL A 323 -2.93 -25.48 -15.33
C VAL A 323 -3.21 -26.95 -15.60
N GLY A 324 -4.16 -27.23 -16.48
CA GLY A 324 -4.45 -28.58 -16.98
C GLY A 324 -5.23 -29.49 -16.02
N GLN A 325 -5.72 -28.97 -14.90
CA GLN A 325 -6.44 -29.72 -13.88
C GLN A 325 -7.95 -29.44 -13.92
N THR A 326 -8.75 -30.48 -13.69
CA THR A 326 -10.18 -30.32 -13.34
C THR A 326 -10.28 -30.08 -11.84
N VAL A 327 -10.76 -28.91 -11.45
CA VAL A 327 -10.77 -28.44 -10.06
C VAL A 327 -12.19 -28.41 -9.51
N LEU A 328 -12.37 -28.98 -8.32
CA LEU A 328 -13.58 -28.80 -7.51
C LEU A 328 -13.36 -27.63 -6.54
N GLY A 329 -14.02 -26.51 -6.77
CA GLY A 329 -14.10 -25.42 -5.82
C GLY A 329 -15.08 -25.70 -4.73
N TRP A 330 -14.70 -25.42 -3.50
CA TRP A 330 -15.46 -25.71 -2.28
C TRP A 330 -15.54 -24.45 -1.42
N ASP A 331 -16.72 -23.88 -1.35
CA ASP A 331 -17.06 -22.78 -0.46
C ASP A 331 -17.69 -23.33 0.83
N PRO A 332 -16.93 -23.38 1.95
CA PRO A 332 -17.36 -24.03 3.17
C PRO A 332 -18.48 -23.25 3.89
N ALA A 333 -19.49 -23.94 4.39
CA ALA A 333 -20.54 -23.34 5.24
C ALA A 333 -21.26 -24.37 6.07
N PHE A 334 -21.67 -24.02 7.30
CA PHE A 334 -22.42 -24.92 8.18
C PHE A 334 -23.89 -25.03 7.79
N ARG A 335 -24.68 -23.97 8.03
CA ARG A 335 -26.15 -24.01 7.93
C ARG A 335 -26.67 -24.09 6.50
N THR A 336 -26.08 -23.35 5.62
CA THR A 336 -26.53 -23.21 4.21
C THR A 336 -26.00 -24.33 3.31
N GLY A 337 -25.17 -25.22 3.84
CA GLY A 337 -24.44 -26.24 3.09
C GLY A 337 -23.27 -25.69 2.32
N CYS A 338 -22.26 -26.52 2.08
CA CYS A 338 -21.08 -26.17 1.27
C CYS A 338 -21.48 -26.12 -0.20
N LYS A 339 -21.12 -25.02 -0.88
CA LYS A 339 -21.35 -24.84 -2.31
C LYS A 339 -20.17 -25.39 -3.08
N LEU A 340 -20.41 -26.15 -4.10
CA LEU A 340 -19.41 -26.78 -4.93
C LEU A 340 -19.55 -26.35 -6.38
N ALA A 341 -18.41 -26.10 -7.04
CA ALA A 341 -18.36 -25.83 -8.46
C ALA A 341 -17.23 -26.65 -9.10
N VAL A 342 -17.55 -27.38 -10.14
CA VAL A 342 -16.55 -28.12 -10.94
C VAL A 342 -16.14 -27.26 -12.10
N VAL A 343 -14.85 -27.01 -12.22
CA VAL A 343 -14.24 -26.16 -13.25
C VAL A 343 -13.28 -27.02 -14.07
N ASP A 344 -13.44 -27.01 -15.38
CA ASP A 344 -12.57 -27.73 -16.29
C ASP A 344 -11.19 -27.05 -16.45
N PRO A 345 -10.21 -27.67 -17.14
CA PRO A 345 -8.88 -27.09 -17.32
C PRO A 345 -8.85 -25.73 -18.01
N THR A 346 -9.93 -25.32 -18.68
CA THR A 346 -10.05 -24.02 -19.36
C THR A 346 -10.66 -22.94 -18.49
N GLY A 347 -11.05 -23.27 -17.26
CA GLY A 347 -11.74 -22.34 -16.35
C GLY A 347 -13.26 -22.29 -16.53
N LYS A 348 -13.84 -23.14 -17.41
CA LYS A 348 -15.29 -23.23 -17.61
C LYS A 348 -15.96 -24.03 -16.51
N VAL A 349 -17.06 -23.52 -15.96
CA VAL A 349 -17.88 -24.29 -15.00
C VAL A 349 -18.68 -25.34 -15.72
N ILE A 350 -18.51 -26.60 -15.33
CA ILE A 350 -19.17 -27.76 -15.92
C ILE A 350 -20.19 -28.44 -14.98
N GLY A 351 -20.25 -28.04 -13.72
CA GLY A 351 -21.22 -28.50 -12.75
C GLY A 351 -21.20 -27.70 -11.45
N THR A 352 -22.36 -27.59 -10.80
CA THR A 352 -22.48 -27.01 -9.47
C THR A 352 -23.43 -27.85 -8.62
N THR A 353 -23.20 -27.90 -7.31
CA THR A 353 -24.06 -28.57 -6.36
C THR A 353 -23.89 -28.02 -4.95
N VAL A 354 -24.77 -28.44 -4.03
CA VAL A 354 -24.68 -28.12 -2.61
C VAL A 354 -24.66 -29.43 -1.83
N ILE A 355 -23.76 -29.53 -0.86
CA ILE A 355 -23.65 -30.68 0.02
C ILE A 355 -23.67 -30.23 1.49
N TYR A 356 -23.97 -31.16 2.38
CA TYR A 356 -24.05 -30.94 3.82
C TYR A 356 -23.10 -31.90 4.56
N PRO A 357 -21.79 -31.68 4.50
CA PRO A 357 -20.80 -32.66 4.97
C PRO A 357 -20.56 -32.63 6.47
N THR A 358 -21.02 -31.58 7.19
CA THR A 358 -20.61 -31.30 8.57
C THR A 358 -21.78 -31.07 9.53
N ALA A 359 -21.56 -31.25 10.83
CA ALA A 359 -22.53 -30.88 11.86
C ALA A 359 -22.99 -29.42 11.74
N PRO A 360 -24.26 -29.07 12.09
CA PRO A 360 -25.25 -29.88 12.80
C PRO A 360 -26.15 -30.75 11.89
N THR A 361 -25.61 -31.26 10.82
CA THR A 361 -26.36 -32.07 9.83
C THR A 361 -26.53 -33.51 10.30
N ALA A 362 -27.69 -34.14 10.00
CA ALA A 362 -27.95 -35.52 10.34
C ALA A 362 -27.00 -36.49 9.60
N PRO A 363 -26.55 -37.60 10.24
CA PRO A 363 -25.59 -38.55 9.65
C PRO A 363 -25.99 -39.09 8.27
N LYS A 364 -27.29 -39.30 8.02
CA LYS A 364 -27.81 -39.69 6.69
C LYS A 364 -27.50 -38.69 5.59
N LYS A 365 -27.57 -37.37 5.88
CA LYS A 365 -27.26 -36.33 4.90
C LYS A 365 -25.74 -36.22 4.68
N ILE A 366 -24.96 -36.47 5.72
CA ILE A 366 -23.49 -36.51 5.62
C ILE A 366 -23.08 -37.65 4.69
N GLN A 367 -23.65 -38.85 4.90
CA GLN A 367 -23.38 -40.00 4.03
C GLN A 367 -23.84 -39.77 2.59
N ALA A 368 -25.05 -39.19 2.39
CA ALA A 368 -25.52 -38.83 1.05
C ALA A 368 -24.60 -37.80 0.35
N SER A 369 -24.05 -36.86 1.12
CA SER A 369 -23.02 -35.89 0.60
C SER A 369 -21.74 -36.61 0.17
N LYS A 370 -21.31 -37.62 0.94
CA LYS A 370 -20.14 -38.43 0.60
C LYS A 370 -20.35 -39.24 -0.67
N ASP A 371 -21.49 -39.90 -0.82
CA ASP A 371 -21.84 -40.71 -2.00
C ASP A 371 -22.02 -39.86 -3.25
N LEU A 372 -22.61 -38.66 -3.12
CA LEU A 372 -22.75 -37.72 -4.21
C LEU A 372 -21.37 -37.23 -4.67
N LEU A 373 -20.48 -36.91 -3.73
CA LEU A 373 -19.15 -36.39 -4.05
C LEU A 373 -18.27 -37.41 -4.75
N LYS A 374 -18.34 -38.71 -4.35
CA LYS A 374 -17.69 -39.83 -5.06
C LYS A 374 -18.11 -39.88 -6.53
N LYS A 375 -19.43 -39.80 -6.79
CA LYS A 375 -19.98 -39.80 -8.17
C LYS A 375 -19.51 -38.57 -8.97
N ILE A 376 -19.41 -37.40 -8.36
CA ILE A 376 -18.95 -36.17 -9.00
C ILE A 376 -17.47 -36.27 -9.34
N ILE A 377 -16.63 -36.76 -8.42
CA ILE A 377 -15.21 -36.97 -8.64
C ILE A 377 -14.96 -37.89 -9.83
N GLU A 378 -15.67 -39.04 -9.85
CA GLU A 378 -15.58 -40.01 -10.96
C GLU A 378 -16.09 -39.41 -12.28
N LYS A 379 -17.31 -38.82 -12.27
CA LYS A 379 -17.98 -38.30 -13.47
C LYS A 379 -17.16 -37.25 -14.21
N TYR A 380 -16.55 -36.33 -13.44
CA TYR A 380 -15.83 -35.20 -14.02
C TYR A 380 -14.30 -35.37 -14.00
N ASN A 381 -13.83 -36.55 -13.58
CA ASN A 381 -12.41 -36.87 -13.45
C ASN A 381 -11.64 -35.74 -12.67
N ILE A 382 -12.18 -35.40 -11.48
CA ILE A 382 -11.61 -34.37 -10.62
C ILE A 382 -10.29 -34.88 -10.05
N THR A 383 -9.25 -34.06 -10.18
CA THR A 383 -7.91 -34.37 -9.72
C THR A 383 -7.48 -33.47 -8.54
N LEU A 384 -8.19 -32.36 -8.34
CA LEU A 384 -7.82 -31.37 -7.35
C LEU A 384 -9.05 -30.71 -6.71
N ILE A 385 -9.02 -30.56 -5.39
CA ILE A 385 -10.06 -29.86 -4.61
C ILE A 385 -9.48 -28.58 -4.03
N SER A 386 -10.09 -27.44 -4.36
CA SER A 386 -9.75 -26.11 -3.84
C SER A 386 -10.74 -25.72 -2.76
N VAL A 387 -10.32 -25.66 -1.50
CA VAL A 387 -11.19 -25.39 -0.35
C VAL A 387 -10.93 -23.97 0.17
N GLY A 388 -11.97 -23.17 0.29
CA GLY A 388 -11.89 -21.85 0.94
C GLY A 388 -11.50 -21.97 2.41
N ASN A 389 -10.75 -20.99 2.93
CA ASN A 389 -10.26 -20.97 4.31
C ASN A 389 -11.21 -20.28 5.32
N GLY A 390 -12.48 -20.10 4.97
CA GLY A 390 -13.47 -19.45 5.81
C GLY A 390 -14.13 -20.37 6.83
N THR A 391 -15.34 -19.96 7.24
CA THR A 391 -16.15 -20.70 8.22
C THR A 391 -16.41 -22.15 7.75
N ALA A 392 -16.27 -23.14 8.64
CA ALA A 392 -16.39 -24.58 8.35
C ALA A 392 -15.30 -25.18 7.44
N SER A 393 -14.21 -24.46 7.17
CA SER A 393 -13.08 -24.97 6.38
C SER A 393 -12.46 -26.22 7.01
N ARG A 394 -12.27 -26.21 8.32
CA ARG A 394 -11.69 -27.33 9.08
C ARG A 394 -12.51 -28.61 8.98
N GLU A 395 -13.80 -28.50 9.23
CA GLU A 395 -14.73 -29.61 9.17
C GLU A 395 -14.86 -30.17 7.75
N SER A 396 -14.82 -29.25 6.76
CA SER A 396 -14.77 -29.62 5.34
C SER A 396 -13.48 -30.37 4.99
N GLU A 397 -12.36 -29.93 5.50
CA GLU A 397 -11.07 -30.57 5.28
C GLU A 397 -11.03 -31.99 5.86
N GLN A 398 -11.51 -32.18 7.10
CA GLN A 398 -11.62 -33.50 7.73
C GLN A 398 -12.51 -34.46 6.90
N PHE A 399 -13.66 -33.94 6.45
CA PHE A 399 -14.58 -34.73 5.60
C PHE A 399 -13.89 -35.12 4.27
N ILE A 400 -13.18 -34.22 3.63
CA ILE A 400 -12.44 -34.47 2.37
C ILE A 400 -11.40 -35.57 2.61
N VAL A 401 -10.58 -35.48 3.65
CA VAL A 401 -9.54 -36.47 3.93
C VAL A 401 -10.11 -37.85 4.21
N GLU A 402 -11.23 -37.95 4.94
CA GLU A 402 -11.94 -39.21 5.10
C GLU A 402 -12.45 -39.79 3.77
N LEU A 403 -13.02 -38.94 2.91
CA LEU A 403 -13.46 -39.31 1.58
C LEU A 403 -12.32 -39.83 0.71
N LEU A 404 -11.16 -39.12 0.73
CA LEU A 404 -10.02 -39.50 -0.10
C LEU A 404 -9.46 -40.89 0.24
N LYS A 405 -9.63 -41.35 1.48
CA LYS A 405 -9.25 -42.72 1.88
C LYS A 405 -10.17 -43.80 1.33
N GLU A 406 -11.36 -43.42 0.90
CA GLU A 406 -12.43 -44.34 0.43
C GLU A 406 -12.53 -44.42 -1.10
N ILE A 407 -11.78 -43.59 -1.85
CA ILE A 407 -11.83 -43.54 -3.31
C ILE A 407 -10.52 -44.04 -3.91
N PRO A 408 -10.57 -44.76 -5.08
CA PRO A 408 -9.34 -45.23 -5.75
C PRO A 408 -8.62 -44.14 -6.54
N GLN A 409 -9.30 -43.04 -6.86
CA GLN A 409 -8.75 -41.95 -7.65
C GLN A 409 -7.71 -41.16 -6.83
N LYS A 410 -6.62 -40.77 -7.48
CA LYS A 410 -5.61 -39.89 -6.89
C LYS A 410 -6.11 -38.43 -6.95
N VAL A 411 -6.77 -37.99 -5.90
CA VAL A 411 -7.22 -36.61 -5.75
C VAL A 411 -6.42 -35.94 -4.64
N GLN A 412 -6.00 -34.72 -4.87
CA GLN A 412 -5.34 -33.89 -3.87
C GLN A 412 -6.23 -32.71 -3.49
N TYR A 413 -5.96 -32.09 -2.38
CA TYR A 413 -6.65 -30.86 -1.99
C TYR A 413 -5.67 -29.78 -1.55
N VAL A 414 -6.14 -28.55 -1.55
CA VAL A 414 -5.40 -27.38 -1.03
C VAL A 414 -6.39 -26.39 -0.42
N ILE A 415 -5.98 -25.79 0.70
CA ILE A 415 -6.72 -24.69 1.30
C ILE A 415 -6.31 -23.40 0.61
N VAL A 416 -7.28 -22.67 0.09
CA VAL A 416 -7.09 -21.44 -0.67
C VAL A 416 -7.62 -20.25 0.13
N ASN A 417 -6.90 -19.15 0.10
CA ASN A 417 -7.38 -17.91 0.70
C ASN A 417 -8.61 -17.41 -0.07
N GLU A 418 -9.78 -17.38 0.59
CA GLU A 418 -11.05 -16.93 -0.01
C GLU A 418 -11.31 -15.44 0.15
N ALA A 419 -10.35 -14.66 0.69
CA ALA A 419 -10.52 -13.22 0.89
C ALA A 419 -11.02 -12.54 -0.39
N GLY A 420 -12.04 -11.70 -0.24
CA GLY A 420 -12.70 -11.01 -1.34
C GLY A 420 -13.63 -11.90 -2.22
N ALA A 421 -13.71 -13.21 -2.04
CA ALA A 421 -14.61 -14.07 -2.83
C ALA A 421 -16.09 -13.69 -2.63
N SER A 422 -16.47 -13.34 -1.41
CA SER A 422 -17.80 -12.83 -1.09
C SER A 422 -18.10 -11.48 -1.76
N VAL A 423 -17.10 -10.60 -1.84
CA VAL A 423 -17.24 -9.31 -2.53
C VAL A 423 -17.42 -9.52 -4.03
N TYR A 424 -16.58 -10.37 -4.64
CA TYR A 424 -16.73 -10.74 -6.05
C TYR A 424 -18.11 -11.36 -6.33
N SER A 425 -18.51 -12.37 -5.58
CA SER A 425 -19.74 -13.14 -5.84
C SER A 425 -21.02 -12.29 -5.76
N ALA A 426 -21.00 -11.21 -4.95
CA ALA A 426 -22.09 -10.24 -4.86
C ALA A 426 -21.97 -9.09 -5.88
N SER A 427 -20.89 -9.01 -6.64
CA SER A 427 -20.64 -7.90 -7.57
C SER A 427 -21.50 -7.98 -8.83
N LYS A 428 -21.65 -6.83 -9.50
CA LYS A 428 -22.29 -6.75 -10.82
C LYS A 428 -21.54 -7.61 -11.85
N LEU A 429 -20.22 -7.60 -11.81
CA LEU A 429 -19.36 -8.40 -12.69
C LEU A 429 -19.69 -9.90 -12.57
N ALA A 430 -19.75 -10.43 -11.35
CA ALA A 430 -20.08 -11.84 -11.14
C ALA A 430 -21.51 -12.18 -11.56
N SER A 431 -22.44 -11.22 -11.44
CA SER A 431 -23.82 -11.38 -11.91
C SER A 431 -23.94 -11.40 -13.43
N GLU A 432 -23.12 -10.62 -14.11
CA GLU A 432 -23.02 -10.63 -15.59
C GLU A 432 -22.32 -11.91 -16.08
N GLU A 433 -21.27 -12.36 -15.39
CA GLU A 433 -20.52 -13.58 -15.74
C GLU A 433 -21.36 -14.86 -15.50
N PHE A 434 -22.11 -14.89 -14.42
CA PHE A 434 -22.95 -16.04 -14.00
C PHE A 434 -24.37 -15.63 -13.61
N PRO A 435 -25.21 -15.23 -14.58
CA PRO A 435 -26.54 -14.70 -14.28
C PRO A 435 -27.49 -15.72 -13.64
N LYS A 436 -27.23 -17.01 -13.85
CA LYS A 436 -28.06 -18.11 -13.31
C LYS A 436 -27.55 -18.68 -11.99
N PHE A 437 -26.38 -18.26 -11.51
CA PHE A 437 -25.80 -18.78 -10.27
C PHE A 437 -26.17 -17.90 -9.09
N ASP A 438 -26.37 -18.52 -7.94
CA ASP A 438 -26.41 -17.80 -6.67
C ASP A 438 -25.02 -17.33 -6.21
N VAL A 439 -24.99 -16.53 -5.14
CA VAL A 439 -23.76 -15.95 -4.59
C VAL A 439 -22.77 -17.04 -4.17
N GLY A 440 -23.26 -18.14 -3.56
CA GLY A 440 -22.39 -19.23 -3.12
C GLY A 440 -21.80 -20.05 -4.28
N GLN A 441 -22.57 -20.27 -5.34
CA GLN A 441 -22.06 -20.94 -6.55
C GLN A 441 -20.98 -20.09 -7.25
N ARG A 442 -21.16 -18.77 -7.28
CA ARG A 442 -20.15 -17.82 -7.80
C ARG A 442 -18.89 -17.83 -6.94
N SER A 443 -19.05 -17.88 -5.61
CA SER A 443 -17.93 -17.97 -4.67
C SER A 443 -17.14 -19.26 -4.86
N ALA A 444 -17.80 -20.41 -4.90
CA ALA A 444 -17.16 -21.72 -5.15
C ALA A 444 -16.43 -21.75 -6.50
N THR A 445 -16.99 -21.12 -7.54
CA THR A 445 -16.35 -20.97 -8.84
C THR A 445 -15.06 -20.14 -8.75
N SER A 446 -15.12 -19.02 -8.04
CA SER A 446 -13.96 -18.16 -7.82
C SER A 446 -12.85 -18.90 -7.05
N ILE A 447 -13.20 -19.65 -6.01
CA ILE A 447 -12.26 -20.46 -5.23
C ILE A 447 -11.56 -21.50 -6.10
N ALA A 448 -12.27 -22.16 -7.04
CA ALA A 448 -11.64 -23.08 -7.99
C ALA A 448 -10.68 -22.38 -8.95
N ARG A 449 -11.12 -21.29 -9.57
CA ARG A 449 -10.35 -20.55 -10.56
C ARG A 449 -9.12 -19.85 -10.00
N ARG A 450 -9.15 -19.42 -8.72
CA ARG A 450 -7.96 -18.89 -8.02
C ARG A 450 -6.80 -19.86 -7.99
N LEU A 451 -7.08 -21.15 -7.99
CA LEU A 451 -6.05 -22.16 -8.00
C LEU A 451 -5.51 -22.38 -9.43
N GLN A 452 -6.38 -22.27 -10.43
CA GLN A 452 -5.98 -22.41 -11.84
C GLN A 452 -5.15 -21.22 -12.32
N ASP A 453 -5.59 -19.99 -12.03
CA ASP A 453 -4.83 -18.76 -12.27
C ASP A 453 -5.21 -17.68 -11.23
N PRO A 454 -4.39 -17.52 -10.15
CA PRO A 454 -4.64 -16.55 -9.10
C PRO A 454 -4.76 -15.12 -9.63
N LEU A 455 -3.86 -14.70 -10.51
CA LEU A 455 -3.84 -13.33 -11.06
C LEU A 455 -5.11 -13.04 -11.86
N ALA A 456 -5.48 -13.91 -12.78
CA ALA A 456 -6.65 -13.72 -13.66
C ALA A 456 -7.96 -13.65 -12.88
N GLU A 457 -8.05 -14.33 -11.74
CA GLU A 457 -9.25 -14.30 -10.90
C GLU A 457 -9.25 -13.13 -9.90
N LEU A 458 -8.12 -12.88 -9.23
CA LEU A 458 -8.04 -11.85 -8.19
C LEU A 458 -8.17 -10.41 -8.72
N VAL A 459 -7.80 -10.16 -9.97
CA VAL A 459 -8.01 -8.83 -10.61
C VAL A 459 -9.49 -8.44 -10.77
N LYS A 460 -10.42 -9.38 -10.62
CA LYS A 460 -11.86 -9.13 -10.61
C LYS A 460 -12.36 -8.50 -9.31
N ILE A 461 -11.53 -8.46 -8.28
CA ILE A 461 -11.82 -8.00 -6.94
C ILE A 461 -11.11 -6.66 -6.72
N ASP A 462 -11.79 -5.70 -6.09
CA ASP A 462 -11.12 -4.49 -5.61
C ASP A 462 -9.98 -4.89 -4.67
N PRO A 463 -8.71 -4.52 -4.97
CA PRO A 463 -7.56 -4.93 -4.16
C PRO A 463 -7.70 -4.64 -2.66
N LYS A 464 -8.44 -3.58 -2.29
CA LYS A 464 -8.75 -3.28 -0.88
C LYS A 464 -9.60 -4.34 -0.19
N SER A 465 -10.34 -5.13 -0.93
CA SER A 465 -11.18 -6.21 -0.41
C SER A 465 -10.44 -7.54 -0.28
N ILE A 466 -9.19 -7.60 -0.75
CA ILE A 466 -8.30 -8.74 -0.53
C ILE A 466 -7.60 -8.51 0.81
N GLY A 467 -7.79 -9.40 1.78
CA GLY A 467 -7.17 -9.31 3.10
C GLY A 467 -5.67 -9.58 3.01
N VAL A 468 -4.85 -8.56 3.10
CA VAL A 468 -3.39 -8.62 2.99
C VAL A 468 -2.65 -8.12 4.23
N GLY A 469 -3.39 -7.71 5.28
CA GLY A 469 -2.78 -7.30 6.55
C GLY A 469 -3.77 -6.76 7.58
N GLN A 470 -3.27 -6.57 8.81
CA GLN A 470 -4.04 -6.01 9.92
C GLN A 470 -4.27 -4.50 9.72
N TYR A 471 -5.36 -3.98 10.29
CA TYR A 471 -5.74 -2.55 10.24
C TYR A 471 -6.02 -2.00 8.84
N GLN A 472 -6.14 -2.85 7.82
CA GLN A 472 -6.37 -2.45 6.43
C GLN A 472 -7.59 -1.53 6.26
N HIS A 473 -8.65 -1.74 7.06
CA HIS A 473 -9.89 -0.95 7.02
C HIS A 473 -9.81 0.37 7.82
N ASP A 474 -8.77 0.55 8.64
CA ASP A 474 -8.60 1.74 9.49
C ASP A 474 -7.73 2.82 8.83
N MET A 475 -7.10 2.52 7.71
CA MET A 475 -6.18 3.39 6.99
C MET A 475 -6.88 4.37 6.04
N ASN A 476 -6.10 5.32 5.53
CA ASN A 476 -6.51 6.17 4.43
C ASN A 476 -6.85 5.33 3.19
N GLN A 477 -8.14 5.15 2.92
CA GLN A 477 -8.65 4.26 1.87
C GLN A 477 -8.27 4.69 0.45
N LYS A 478 -8.05 5.99 0.21
CA LYS A 478 -7.58 6.49 -1.08
C LYS A 478 -6.13 6.08 -1.32
N LYS A 479 -5.25 6.35 -0.35
CA LYS A 479 -3.82 5.99 -0.40
C LYS A 479 -3.64 4.47 -0.54
N LEU A 480 -4.40 3.69 0.25
CA LEU A 480 -4.41 2.24 0.15
C LEU A 480 -4.84 1.75 -1.23
N SER A 481 -5.93 2.30 -1.79
CA SER A 481 -6.43 1.93 -3.11
C SER A 481 -5.42 2.18 -4.20
N GLU A 482 -4.80 3.36 -4.21
CA GLU A 482 -3.77 3.74 -5.20
C GLU A 482 -2.56 2.80 -5.10
N ALA A 483 -2.07 2.54 -3.89
CA ALA A 483 -0.94 1.67 -3.65
C ALA A 483 -1.18 0.22 -4.09
N LEU A 484 -2.32 -0.37 -3.72
CA LEU A 484 -2.64 -1.75 -4.06
C LEU A 484 -2.99 -1.91 -5.55
N SER A 485 -3.69 -0.95 -6.15
CA SER A 485 -3.94 -0.95 -7.60
C SER A 485 -2.64 -0.91 -8.40
N GLY A 486 -1.66 -0.14 -7.94
CA GLY A 486 -0.33 -0.13 -8.53
C GLY A 486 0.36 -1.50 -8.51
N VAL A 487 0.22 -2.26 -7.42
CA VAL A 487 0.77 -3.63 -7.35
C VAL A 487 0.09 -4.55 -8.37
N VAL A 488 -1.23 -4.46 -8.50
CA VAL A 488 -1.95 -5.27 -9.51
C VAL A 488 -1.48 -4.91 -10.92
N GLU A 489 -1.38 -3.62 -11.23
CA GLU A 489 -0.87 -3.14 -12.52
C GLU A 489 0.53 -3.68 -12.81
N ASP A 490 1.46 -3.61 -11.86
CA ASP A 490 2.82 -4.13 -12.02
C ASP A 490 2.83 -5.64 -12.26
N CYS A 491 2.05 -6.41 -11.49
CA CYS A 491 1.95 -7.86 -11.67
C CYS A 491 1.39 -8.23 -13.05
N VAL A 492 0.29 -7.58 -13.47
CA VAL A 492 -0.35 -7.87 -14.76
C VAL A 492 0.57 -7.55 -15.92
N ASN A 493 1.24 -6.40 -15.91
CA ASN A 493 2.18 -6.01 -16.96
C ASN A 493 3.47 -6.86 -16.95
N LYS A 494 3.93 -7.30 -15.77
CA LYS A 494 5.08 -8.20 -15.65
C LYS A 494 4.80 -9.60 -16.23
N VAL A 495 3.62 -10.14 -15.96
CA VAL A 495 3.18 -11.44 -16.49
C VAL A 495 2.80 -11.31 -17.97
N GLY A 496 2.16 -10.21 -18.36
CA GLY A 496 1.53 -10.03 -19.66
C GLY A 496 0.22 -10.83 -19.78
N VAL A 497 -0.53 -10.59 -20.84
CA VAL A 497 -1.83 -11.23 -21.05
C VAL A 497 -1.96 -11.80 -22.46
N ASP A 498 -2.71 -12.89 -22.60
CA ASP A 498 -3.15 -13.35 -23.93
C ASP A 498 -4.36 -12.53 -24.37
N LEU A 499 -4.26 -11.85 -25.51
CA LEU A 499 -5.27 -10.94 -26.03
C LEU A 499 -6.59 -11.66 -26.36
N ASN A 500 -6.52 -12.92 -26.70
CA ASN A 500 -7.67 -13.72 -27.10
C ASN A 500 -8.44 -14.35 -25.92
N THR A 501 -7.82 -14.47 -24.75
CA THR A 501 -8.44 -15.12 -23.57
C THR A 501 -8.65 -14.18 -22.40
N ALA A 502 -7.90 -13.07 -22.31
CA ALA A 502 -7.97 -12.15 -21.20
C ALA A 502 -9.37 -11.54 -21.00
N SER A 503 -9.80 -11.45 -19.74
CA SER A 503 -11.04 -10.78 -19.34
C SER A 503 -10.90 -9.26 -19.38
N ALA A 504 -12.00 -8.53 -19.49
CA ALA A 504 -11.98 -7.06 -19.44
C ALA A 504 -11.37 -6.51 -18.13
N PRO A 505 -11.63 -7.06 -16.93
CA PRO A 505 -10.93 -6.66 -15.71
C PRO A 505 -9.40 -6.83 -15.81
N LEU A 506 -8.93 -7.95 -16.33
CA LEU A 506 -7.49 -8.21 -16.50
C LEU A 506 -6.86 -7.22 -17.50
N LEU A 507 -7.50 -7.01 -18.63
CA LEU A 507 -7.06 -6.05 -19.65
C LEU A 507 -7.00 -4.61 -19.12
N SER A 508 -7.89 -4.21 -18.19
CA SER A 508 -7.93 -2.86 -17.66
C SER A 508 -6.71 -2.47 -16.81
N TYR A 509 -5.90 -3.44 -16.38
CA TYR A 509 -4.63 -3.20 -15.71
C TYR A 509 -3.42 -3.19 -16.66
N ILE A 510 -3.63 -3.43 -17.94
CA ILE A 510 -2.56 -3.28 -18.94
C ILE A 510 -2.25 -1.80 -19.15
N SER A 511 -0.97 -1.48 -19.23
CA SER A 511 -0.43 -0.15 -19.53
C SER A 511 -1.20 0.53 -20.67
N GLY A 512 -1.72 1.73 -20.43
CA GLY A 512 -2.44 2.53 -21.43
C GLY A 512 -3.88 2.07 -21.72
N ILE A 513 -4.41 1.04 -21.05
CA ILE A 513 -5.75 0.50 -21.27
C ILE A 513 -6.71 0.94 -20.15
N SER A 514 -7.69 1.76 -20.50
CA SER A 514 -8.80 2.07 -19.59
C SER A 514 -9.85 0.97 -19.57
N GLY A 515 -10.69 0.94 -18.51
CA GLY A 515 -11.78 -0.04 -18.43
C GLY A 515 -12.76 0.00 -19.62
N ALA A 516 -12.93 1.16 -20.25
CA ALA A 516 -13.75 1.29 -21.46
C ALA A 516 -13.06 0.64 -22.69
N ILE A 517 -11.75 0.86 -22.84
CA ILE A 517 -10.96 0.23 -23.90
C ILE A 517 -10.91 -1.29 -23.69
N ALA A 518 -10.73 -1.76 -22.47
CA ALA A 518 -10.73 -3.18 -22.14
C ALA A 518 -12.04 -3.89 -22.58
N LYS A 519 -13.19 -3.27 -22.33
CA LYS A 519 -14.49 -3.77 -22.80
C LYS A 519 -14.60 -3.76 -24.33
N ASN A 520 -14.08 -2.72 -24.99
CA ASN A 520 -14.08 -2.64 -26.44
C ASN A 520 -13.19 -3.69 -27.08
N ILE A 521 -12.06 -4.08 -26.46
CA ILE A 521 -11.21 -5.18 -26.92
C ILE A 521 -11.97 -6.50 -26.89
N VAL A 522 -12.69 -6.76 -25.79
CA VAL A 522 -13.51 -7.98 -25.67
C VAL A 522 -14.63 -7.98 -26.70
N ALA A 523 -15.38 -6.89 -26.84
CA ALA A 523 -16.44 -6.77 -27.84
C ALA A 523 -15.90 -6.96 -29.27
N TYR A 524 -14.78 -6.33 -29.61
CA TYR A 524 -14.15 -6.50 -30.93
C TYR A 524 -13.83 -7.96 -31.24
N ARG A 525 -13.27 -8.69 -30.26
CA ARG A 525 -12.95 -10.12 -30.37
C ARG A 525 -14.20 -11.00 -30.55
N GLU A 526 -15.30 -10.65 -29.88
CA GLU A 526 -16.59 -11.36 -30.01
C GLU A 526 -17.24 -11.13 -31.37
N GLU A 527 -17.13 -9.91 -31.91
CA GLU A 527 -17.73 -9.54 -33.21
C GLU A 527 -16.90 -9.98 -34.41
N ASN A 528 -15.55 -9.88 -34.31
CA ASN A 528 -14.66 -10.05 -35.46
C ASN A 528 -13.82 -11.36 -35.39
N GLY A 529 -14.01 -12.15 -34.33
CA GLY A 529 -13.21 -13.33 -34.08
C GLY A 529 -11.87 -13.00 -33.39
N ARG A 530 -11.02 -14.03 -33.25
CA ARG A 530 -9.75 -13.89 -32.55
C ARG A 530 -8.81 -12.91 -33.22
N PHE A 531 -8.03 -12.21 -32.42
CA PHE A 531 -6.90 -11.41 -32.91
C PHE A 531 -5.82 -12.34 -33.48
N THR A 532 -5.30 -12.00 -34.62
CA THR A 532 -4.20 -12.70 -35.30
C THR A 532 -2.95 -11.85 -35.43
N ASP A 533 -3.05 -10.55 -35.27
CA ASP A 533 -1.95 -9.58 -35.35
C ASP A 533 -2.20 -8.44 -34.34
N ARG A 534 -1.17 -7.99 -33.62
CA ARG A 534 -1.24 -6.85 -32.68
C ARG A 534 -1.73 -5.58 -33.31
N LYS A 535 -1.46 -5.33 -34.61
CA LYS A 535 -1.94 -4.13 -35.31
C LYS A 535 -3.46 -4.03 -35.39
N GLN A 536 -4.18 -5.16 -35.23
CA GLN A 536 -5.65 -5.14 -35.17
C GLN A 536 -6.17 -4.37 -33.94
N LEU A 537 -5.37 -4.20 -32.88
CA LEU A 537 -5.72 -3.34 -31.76
C LEU A 537 -6.05 -1.91 -32.15
N LEU A 538 -5.39 -1.39 -33.21
CA LEU A 538 -5.69 -0.04 -33.74
C LEU A 538 -7.09 0.08 -34.34
N LYS A 539 -7.79 -1.03 -34.60
CA LYS A 539 -9.18 -1.05 -35.06
C LYS A 539 -10.19 -1.05 -33.90
N VAL A 540 -9.72 -1.23 -32.68
CA VAL A 540 -10.56 -1.23 -31.47
C VAL A 540 -10.98 0.20 -31.15
N ALA A 541 -12.28 0.39 -30.89
CA ALA A 541 -12.82 1.69 -30.57
C ALA A 541 -12.13 2.32 -29.34
N LYS A 542 -11.76 3.59 -29.43
CA LYS A 542 -11.03 4.38 -28.43
C LYS A 542 -9.56 3.96 -28.15
N LEU A 543 -9.02 2.98 -28.85
CA LEU A 543 -7.62 2.61 -28.75
C LEU A 543 -6.83 3.33 -29.84
N GLY A 544 -6.28 4.49 -29.50
CA GLY A 544 -5.46 5.29 -30.41
C GLY A 544 -3.98 4.88 -30.41
N PRO A 545 -3.15 5.51 -31.28
CA PRO A 545 -1.72 5.19 -31.43
C PRO A 545 -0.95 5.25 -30.11
N LYS A 546 -1.20 6.22 -29.23
CA LYS A 546 -0.51 6.35 -27.93
C LYS A 546 -0.86 5.17 -27.00
N ALA A 547 -2.14 4.78 -26.94
CA ALA A 547 -2.54 3.61 -26.16
C ALA A 547 -1.95 2.31 -26.71
N PHE A 548 -1.89 2.18 -28.05
CA PHE A 548 -1.24 1.06 -28.71
C PHE A 548 0.25 0.96 -28.33
N GLU A 549 0.98 2.07 -28.43
CA GLU A 549 2.40 2.12 -28.01
C GLU A 549 2.56 1.64 -26.56
N GLN A 550 1.68 2.08 -25.64
CA GLN A 550 1.79 1.72 -24.23
C GLN A 550 1.44 0.25 -23.94
N CYS A 551 0.51 -0.36 -24.70
CA CYS A 551 -0.05 -1.68 -24.36
C CYS A 551 0.51 -2.84 -25.18
N ALA A 552 0.95 -2.60 -26.42
CA ALA A 552 1.18 -3.67 -27.40
C ALA A 552 2.19 -4.74 -26.95
N GLY A 553 3.26 -4.35 -26.27
CA GLY A 553 4.27 -5.28 -25.79
C GLY A 553 3.81 -6.19 -24.64
N PHE A 554 2.76 -5.80 -23.90
CA PHE A 554 2.18 -6.55 -22.79
C PHE A 554 1.06 -7.51 -23.20
N MET A 555 0.56 -7.38 -24.44
CA MET A 555 -0.52 -8.21 -24.99
C MET A 555 0.05 -9.21 -25.99
N ARG A 556 -0.11 -10.49 -25.71
CA ARG A 556 0.42 -11.58 -26.54
C ARG A 556 -0.68 -12.21 -27.38
N ILE A 557 -0.31 -12.71 -28.55
CA ILE A 557 -1.19 -13.48 -29.44
C ILE A 557 -0.50 -14.81 -29.73
N GLN A 558 -1.03 -15.88 -29.15
CA GLN A 558 -0.54 -17.22 -29.44
C GLN A 558 -1.03 -17.67 -30.82
N ASN A 559 -0.12 -18.26 -31.62
CA ASN A 559 -0.41 -18.73 -32.98
C ASN A 559 -0.99 -17.61 -33.88
N GLY A 560 -0.44 -16.39 -33.78
CA GLY A 560 -0.72 -15.28 -34.67
C GLY A 560 -0.01 -15.36 -36.01
N THR A 561 -0.26 -14.38 -36.87
CA THR A 561 0.41 -14.29 -38.20
C THR A 561 1.88 -13.90 -38.06
N ASN A 562 2.26 -13.14 -37.04
CA ASN A 562 3.64 -12.81 -36.69
C ASN A 562 4.05 -13.55 -35.41
N PRO A 563 5.03 -14.45 -35.42
CA PRO A 563 5.50 -15.14 -34.22
C PRO A 563 5.99 -14.23 -33.10
N LEU A 564 6.47 -13.02 -33.43
CA LEU A 564 6.87 -12.00 -32.42
C LEU A 564 5.69 -11.51 -31.59
N ASP A 565 4.45 -11.57 -32.10
CA ASP A 565 3.25 -11.22 -31.33
C ASP A 565 2.99 -12.18 -30.16
N GLY A 566 3.57 -13.38 -30.17
CA GLY A 566 3.56 -14.34 -29.06
C GLY A 566 4.58 -14.03 -27.96
N THR A 567 5.44 -13.05 -28.16
CA THR A 567 6.54 -12.67 -27.27
C THR A 567 6.24 -11.36 -26.52
N SER A 568 7.10 -10.96 -25.58
CA SER A 568 7.05 -9.63 -24.96
C SER A 568 7.90 -8.58 -25.71
N VAL A 569 8.42 -8.90 -26.88
CA VAL A 569 9.14 -7.94 -27.73
C VAL A 569 8.15 -6.85 -28.17
N HIS A 570 8.53 -5.59 -27.99
CA HIS A 570 7.69 -4.47 -28.41
C HIS A 570 7.68 -4.31 -29.95
N PRO A 571 6.54 -3.93 -30.56
CA PRO A 571 6.49 -3.76 -32.02
C PRO A 571 7.52 -2.81 -32.61
N GLU A 572 7.96 -1.77 -31.89
CA GLU A 572 9.06 -0.89 -32.33
C GLU A 572 10.40 -1.61 -32.52
N SER A 573 10.60 -2.75 -31.87
CA SER A 573 11.83 -3.54 -31.92
C SER A 573 11.74 -4.74 -32.85
N TYR A 574 10.65 -4.92 -33.62
CA TYR A 574 10.47 -6.08 -34.50
C TYR A 574 11.52 -6.14 -35.59
N GLU A 575 11.82 -5.00 -36.24
CA GLU A 575 12.84 -4.93 -37.26
C GLU A 575 14.23 -5.36 -36.75
N ALA A 576 14.58 -4.89 -35.52
CA ALA A 576 15.84 -5.27 -34.89
C ALA A 576 15.87 -6.76 -34.53
N ALA A 577 14.75 -7.33 -34.05
CA ALA A 577 14.64 -8.74 -33.74
C ALA A 577 14.75 -9.63 -35.01
N GLU A 578 14.10 -9.22 -36.10
CA GLU A 578 14.22 -9.92 -37.40
C GLU A 578 15.64 -9.87 -37.97
N LYS A 579 16.30 -8.71 -37.90
CA LYS A 579 17.71 -8.55 -38.32
C LYS A 579 18.64 -9.41 -37.45
N LEU A 580 18.38 -9.50 -36.15
CA LEU A 580 19.11 -10.34 -35.21
C LEU A 580 19.01 -11.81 -35.63
N LEU A 581 17.78 -12.32 -35.81
CA LEU A 581 17.55 -13.73 -36.22
C LEU A 581 18.27 -14.08 -37.53
N LYS A 582 18.11 -13.22 -38.55
CA LYS A 582 18.81 -13.40 -39.82
C LYS A 582 20.32 -13.48 -39.66
N LYS A 583 20.93 -12.61 -38.87
CA LYS A 583 22.39 -12.61 -38.62
C LYS A 583 22.85 -13.88 -37.91
N GLN A 584 22.01 -14.44 -37.06
CA GLN A 584 22.31 -15.67 -36.32
C GLN A 584 21.88 -16.94 -37.08
N GLY A 585 21.35 -16.81 -38.30
CA GLY A 585 20.97 -17.96 -39.16
C GLY A 585 19.61 -18.56 -38.80
N PHE A 586 18.73 -17.82 -38.15
CA PHE A 586 17.41 -18.25 -37.78
C PHE A 586 16.31 -17.50 -38.56
N SER A 587 15.11 -18.06 -38.57
CA SER A 587 13.91 -17.48 -39.13
C SER A 587 12.88 -17.13 -38.04
N LEU A 588 11.81 -16.39 -38.40
CA LEU A 588 10.73 -16.08 -37.47
C LEU A 588 9.96 -17.32 -36.99
N GLU A 589 9.85 -18.35 -37.87
CA GLU A 589 9.18 -19.60 -37.54
C GLU A 589 9.91 -20.39 -36.44
N ASP A 590 11.23 -20.21 -36.30
CA ASP A 590 12.03 -20.86 -35.26
C ASP A 590 11.69 -20.38 -33.83
N ILE A 591 11.06 -19.21 -33.69
CA ILE A 591 10.54 -18.69 -32.42
C ILE A 591 9.52 -19.68 -31.83
N SER A 592 8.53 -20.08 -32.64
CA SER A 592 7.47 -21.00 -32.21
C SER A 592 7.95 -22.42 -31.99
N GLY A 593 9.04 -22.80 -32.65
CA GLY A 593 9.61 -24.16 -32.61
C GLY A 593 10.54 -24.44 -31.41
N GLY A 594 10.80 -23.46 -30.53
CA GLY A 594 11.72 -23.60 -29.40
C GLY A 594 13.20 -23.82 -29.81
N LYS A 595 13.55 -23.53 -31.05
CA LYS A 595 14.90 -23.73 -31.60
C LYS A 595 15.91 -22.66 -31.19
N LEU A 596 15.44 -21.60 -30.57
CA LEU A 596 16.26 -20.45 -30.17
C LEU A 596 16.90 -20.61 -28.78
N THR A 597 16.73 -21.75 -28.12
CA THR A 597 17.39 -22.03 -26.83
C THR A 597 18.90 -21.95 -26.99
N GLY A 598 19.56 -21.09 -26.21
CA GLY A 598 21.00 -20.86 -26.30
C GLY A 598 21.40 -19.78 -27.31
N LEU A 599 20.46 -19.02 -27.87
CA LEU A 599 20.76 -17.87 -28.74
C LEU A 599 21.74 -16.90 -28.09
N SER A 600 21.62 -16.66 -26.75
CA SER A 600 22.53 -15.81 -25.98
C SER A 600 23.99 -16.28 -26.04
N LEU A 601 24.26 -17.58 -26.18
CA LEU A 601 25.59 -18.16 -26.27
C LEU A 601 26.25 -17.92 -27.62
N THR A 602 25.48 -17.65 -28.66
CA THR A 602 25.99 -17.35 -30.00
C THR A 602 26.50 -15.92 -30.15
N ILE A 603 26.09 -15.03 -29.25
CA ILE A 603 26.40 -13.60 -29.29
C ILE A 603 27.64 -13.32 -28.43
N LYS A 604 28.78 -13.09 -29.07
CA LYS A 604 30.06 -12.83 -28.39
C LYS A 604 30.23 -11.39 -27.92
N ASP A 605 29.67 -10.44 -28.65
CA ASP A 605 29.81 -9.00 -28.41
C ASP A 605 28.45 -8.32 -28.57
N TYR A 606 27.75 -8.12 -27.42
CA TYR A 606 26.46 -7.48 -27.40
C TYR A 606 26.51 -5.99 -27.75
N ALA A 607 27.55 -5.27 -27.31
CA ALA A 607 27.69 -3.84 -27.59
C ALA A 607 27.84 -3.55 -29.09
N ARG A 608 28.71 -4.33 -29.78
CA ARG A 608 28.89 -4.22 -31.21
C ARG A 608 27.60 -4.59 -31.98
N LEU A 609 26.96 -5.71 -31.62
CA LEU A 609 25.73 -6.15 -32.27
C LEU A 609 24.57 -5.16 -32.06
N ALA A 610 24.44 -4.59 -30.89
CA ALA A 610 23.47 -3.56 -30.60
C ALA A 610 23.66 -2.32 -31.49
N GLY A 611 24.91 -1.86 -31.67
CA GLY A 611 25.23 -0.78 -32.60
C GLY A 611 24.87 -1.09 -34.05
N GLU A 612 25.12 -2.34 -34.51
CA GLU A 612 24.76 -2.80 -35.87
C GLU A 612 23.24 -2.89 -36.06
N LEU A 613 22.47 -3.10 -35.00
CA LEU A 613 21.01 -3.19 -35.02
C LEU A 613 20.31 -1.85 -34.69
N GLU A 614 21.07 -0.83 -34.43
CA GLU A 614 20.61 0.52 -34.09
C GLU A 614 19.69 0.54 -32.84
N ILE A 615 19.99 -0.33 -31.88
CA ILE A 615 19.28 -0.41 -30.58
C ILE A 615 20.28 -0.38 -29.42
N GLY A 616 19.78 -0.17 -28.19
CA GLY A 616 20.61 -0.24 -27.00
C GLY A 616 20.98 -1.68 -26.61
N GLU A 617 22.10 -1.85 -25.90
CA GLU A 617 22.56 -3.17 -25.46
C GLU A 617 21.60 -3.84 -24.50
N ILE A 618 20.96 -3.08 -23.59
CA ILE A 618 19.97 -3.60 -22.64
C ILE A 618 18.75 -4.12 -23.40
N THR A 619 18.28 -3.36 -24.38
CA THR A 619 17.16 -3.74 -25.26
C THR A 619 17.49 -5.02 -26.04
N LEU A 620 18.69 -5.13 -26.59
CA LEU A 620 19.15 -6.34 -27.27
C LEU A 620 19.15 -7.56 -26.33
N ARG A 621 19.66 -7.41 -25.12
CA ARG A 621 19.66 -8.49 -24.11
C ARG A 621 18.24 -8.93 -23.73
N ASP A 622 17.31 -7.99 -23.58
CA ASP A 622 15.91 -8.29 -23.32
C ASP A 622 15.25 -9.02 -24.49
N ILE A 623 15.51 -8.61 -25.75
CA ILE A 623 15.03 -9.31 -26.96
C ILE A 623 15.56 -10.73 -27.01
N VAL A 624 16.86 -10.94 -26.84
CA VAL A 624 17.49 -12.27 -26.86
C VAL A 624 16.88 -13.19 -25.81
N LYS A 625 16.74 -12.71 -24.59
CA LYS A 625 16.13 -13.46 -23.48
C LYS A 625 14.68 -13.86 -23.76
N GLU A 626 13.92 -12.99 -24.40
CA GLU A 626 12.54 -13.25 -24.76
C GLU A 626 12.42 -14.22 -25.94
N LEU A 627 13.34 -14.16 -26.92
CA LEU A 627 13.37 -15.08 -28.04
C LEU A 627 13.80 -16.50 -27.65
N GLU A 628 14.70 -16.63 -26.65
CA GLU A 628 15.11 -17.95 -26.13
C GLU A 628 13.96 -18.69 -25.41
N LYS A 629 13.06 -17.95 -24.75
CA LYS A 629 11.91 -18.49 -24.02
C LYS A 629 10.68 -17.63 -24.30
N PRO A 630 10.10 -17.71 -25.48
CA PRO A 630 8.97 -16.87 -25.86
C PRO A 630 7.76 -17.12 -24.95
N GLY A 631 7.16 -16.04 -24.47
CA GLY A 631 5.97 -16.12 -23.63
C GLY A 631 6.19 -16.73 -22.25
N ARG A 632 7.42 -16.72 -21.72
CA ARG A 632 7.71 -17.21 -20.36
C ARG A 632 6.84 -16.52 -19.34
N ASP A 633 6.22 -17.32 -18.47
CA ASP A 633 5.53 -16.80 -17.29
C ASP A 633 6.55 -16.64 -16.14
N PRO A 634 6.75 -15.43 -15.62
CA PRO A 634 7.68 -15.21 -14.51
C PRO A 634 7.24 -15.91 -13.21
N ARG A 635 6.00 -16.36 -13.12
CA ARG A 635 5.45 -17.10 -11.96
C ARG A 635 5.93 -18.55 -11.89
N ASP A 636 6.43 -19.12 -12.99
CA ASP A 636 6.90 -20.52 -13.03
C ASP A 636 8.11 -20.76 -12.10
N GLU A 637 8.84 -19.70 -11.76
CA GLU A 637 9.99 -19.75 -10.84
C GLU A 637 9.60 -19.61 -9.37
N MET A 638 8.33 -19.30 -9.07
CA MET A 638 7.83 -19.13 -7.71
C MET A 638 7.47 -20.48 -7.08
N PRO A 639 7.51 -20.61 -5.75
CA PRO A 639 7.12 -21.83 -5.05
C PRO A 639 5.68 -22.23 -5.37
N LYS A 640 5.47 -23.49 -5.77
CA LYS A 640 4.12 -24.01 -6.03
C LYS A 640 3.40 -24.32 -4.71
N PRO A 641 2.06 -24.15 -4.63
CA PRO A 641 1.28 -24.53 -3.46
C PRO A 641 1.50 -26.00 -3.06
N ILE A 642 1.53 -26.27 -1.76
CA ILE A 642 1.62 -27.62 -1.23
C ILE A 642 0.27 -28.31 -1.38
N LEU A 643 0.22 -29.34 -2.25
CA LEU A 643 -0.96 -30.16 -2.41
C LEU A 643 -0.93 -31.30 -1.38
N ARG A 644 -2.07 -31.56 -0.74
CA ARG A 644 -2.19 -32.48 0.40
C ARG A 644 -3.12 -33.64 0.11
N THR A 645 -2.93 -34.73 0.85
CA THR A 645 -3.81 -35.90 0.86
C THR A 645 -4.28 -36.28 2.27
N ASP A 646 -3.69 -35.69 3.31
CA ASP A 646 -3.92 -35.95 4.72
C ASP A 646 -3.91 -34.67 5.57
N VAL A 647 -4.41 -34.76 6.79
CA VAL A 647 -4.43 -33.66 7.78
C VAL A 647 -3.61 -34.08 9.01
N LEU A 648 -2.81 -33.16 9.52
CA LEU A 648 -2.23 -33.24 10.87
C LEU A 648 -3.16 -32.53 11.86
N ASP A 649 -3.42 -33.14 13.03
CA ASP A 649 -4.10 -32.45 14.14
C ASP A 649 -3.02 -31.76 15.02
N MET A 650 -3.37 -30.67 15.70
CA MET A 650 -2.49 -30.05 16.69
C MET A 650 -2.01 -31.01 17.77
N LYS A 651 -2.81 -32.05 18.09
CA LYS A 651 -2.44 -33.10 19.05
C LYS A 651 -1.33 -34.01 18.57
N ASP A 652 -1.13 -34.09 17.26
CA ASP A 652 -0.10 -34.92 16.64
C ASP A 652 1.25 -34.21 16.59
N LEU A 653 1.26 -32.90 16.82
CA LEU A 653 2.48 -32.10 16.84
C LEU A 653 3.28 -32.37 18.10
N LYS A 654 4.56 -32.65 17.91
CA LYS A 654 5.55 -32.84 19.00
C LYS A 654 6.62 -31.77 18.90
N GLU A 655 7.12 -31.32 20.04
CA GLU A 655 8.27 -30.44 20.09
C GLU A 655 9.47 -31.06 19.35
N GLY A 656 10.15 -30.26 18.57
CA GLY A 656 11.27 -30.70 17.71
C GLY A 656 10.86 -31.25 16.36
N MET A 657 9.55 -31.42 16.06
CA MET A 657 9.07 -31.91 14.78
C MET A 657 9.36 -30.88 13.67
N ILE A 658 9.98 -31.31 12.58
CA ILE A 658 10.28 -30.48 11.41
C ILE A 658 9.19 -30.71 10.39
N LEU A 659 8.59 -29.62 9.89
CA LEU A 659 7.49 -29.63 8.93
C LEU A 659 7.74 -28.60 7.84
N LYS A 660 7.24 -28.88 6.63
CA LYS A 660 7.13 -27.87 5.59
C LYS A 660 5.83 -27.09 5.79
N GLY A 661 5.94 -25.78 5.75
CA GLY A 661 4.80 -24.90 5.86
C GLY A 661 4.79 -23.81 4.79
N THR A 662 3.64 -23.24 4.56
CA THR A 662 3.46 -22.10 3.68
C THR A 662 3.28 -20.83 4.50
N VAL A 663 4.06 -19.80 4.24
CA VAL A 663 3.91 -18.48 4.86
C VAL A 663 2.57 -17.87 4.44
N ARG A 664 1.66 -17.67 5.40
CA ARG A 664 0.33 -17.08 5.15
C ARG A 664 0.26 -15.59 5.38
N ASN A 665 1.00 -15.11 6.38
CA ASN A 665 1.00 -13.70 6.71
C ASN A 665 2.36 -13.31 7.32
N VAL A 666 2.81 -12.10 7.00
CA VAL A 666 4.04 -11.51 7.52
C VAL A 666 3.69 -10.20 8.20
N ILE A 667 4.06 -10.09 9.47
CA ILE A 667 3.79 -8.92 10.32
C ILE A 667 5.08 -8.48 11.01
N ASP A 668 5.10 -7.29 11.60
CA ASP A 668 6.31 -6.68 12.16
C ASP A 668 7.04 -7.56 13.18
N PHE A 669 6.31 -8.33 13.98
CA PHE A 669 6.88 -9.15 15.04
C PHE A 669 7.05 -10.63 14.69
N GLY A 670 6.67 -11.06 13.48
CA GLY A 670 6.84 -12.46 13.10
C GLY A 670 6.10 -12.88 11.84
N VAL A 671 6.03 -14.18 11.65
CA VAL A 671 5.48 -14.83 10.46
C VAL A 671 4.49 -15.89 10.87
N PHE A 672 3.31 -15.89 10.28
CA PHE A 672 2.32 -16.96 10.40
C PHE A 672 2.53 -17.97 9.30
N VAL A 673 2.72 -19.23 9.69
CA VAL A 673 3.02 -20.35 8.78
C VAL A 673 1.97 -21.44 8.92
N ASP A 674 1.33 -21.77 7.81
CA ASP A 674 0.44 -22.94 7.70
C ASP A 674 1.30 -24.21 7.56
N ILE A 675 1.34 -25.01 8.60
CA ILE A 675 2.07 -26.28 8.65
C ILE A 675 1.15 -27.52 8.42
N GLY A 676 -0.06 -27.30 7.98
CA GLY A 676 -1.01 -28.39 7.72
C GLY A 676 -1.88 -28.79 8.91
N VAL A 677 -1.82 -28.03 9.99
CA VAL A 677 -2.78 -28.11 11.09
C VAL A 677 -3.74 -26.91 11.01
N HIS A 678 -4.88 -27.00 11.71
CA HIS A 678 -5.95 -26.00 11.63
C HIS A 678 -5.64 -24.64 12.25
N GLN A 679 -4.43 -24.45 12.77
CA GLN A 679 -3.96 -23.23 13.38
C GLN A 679 -2.60 -22.87 12.79
N ASP A 680 -2.48 -21.68 12.26
CA ASP A 680 -1.18 -21.19 11.79
C ASP A 680 -0.21 -21.11 12.97
N GLY A 681 1.01 -21.61 12.78
CA GLY A 681 2.08 -21.47 13.74
C GLY A 681 2.76 -20.10 13.59
N LEU A 682 3.14 -19.51 14.72
CA LEU A 682 3.89 -18.26 14.75
C LEU A 682 5.39 -18.53 14.82
N VAL A 683 6.14 -18.03 13.86
CA VAL A 683 7.59 -17.85 13.93
C VAL A 683 7.84 -16.40 14.35
N HIS A 684 8.26 -16.18 15.60
CA HIS A 684 8.60 -14.83 16.06
C HIS A 684 9.80 -14.28 15.29
N ILE A 685 9.93 -12.96 15.14
CA ILE A 685 11.02 -12.34 14.37
C ILE A 685 12.41 -12.80 14.86
N SER A 686 12.57 -13.03 16.15
CA SER A 686 13.82 -13.58 16.70
C SER A 686 14.12 -15.01 16.28
N GLU A 687 13.13 -15.75 15.78
CA GLU A 687 13.24 -17.18 15.44
C GLU A 687 13.32 -17.45 13.92
N ILE A 688 13.37 -16.39 13.10
CA ILE A 688 13.39 -16.53 11.63
C ILE A 688 14.79 -16.91 11.13
N THR A 689 15.83 -16.27 11.66
CA THR A 689 17.22 -16.54 11.24
C THR A 689 18.21 -16.25 12.36
N ASP A 690 19.29 -17.01 12.38
CA ASP A 690 20.46 -16.80 13.24
C ASP A 690 21.66 -16.17 12.50
N LYS A 691 21.54 -15.99 11.17
CA LYS A 691 22.64 -15.52 10.32
C LYS A 691 22.86 -14.02 10.38
N LYS A 692 21.80 -13.21 10.66
CA LYS A 692 21.86 -11.75 10.74
C LYS A 692 20.74 -11.19 11.61
N PHE A 693 20.97 -10.01 12.17
CA PHE A 693 19.89 -9.23 12.76
C PHE A 693 18.96 -8.69 11.65
N ILE A 694 17.66 -8.91 11.79
CA ILE A 694 16.64 -8.41 10.87
C ILE A 694 15.75 -7.40 11.57
N LYS A 695 15.39 -6.34 10.86
CA LYS A 695 14.46 -5.31 11.36
C LYS A 695 13.01 -5.67 11.07
N HIS A 696 12.79 -6.40 9.99
CA HIS A 696 11.46 -6.84 9.59
C HIS A 696 11.53 -8.24 8.95
N PRO A 697 10.54 -9.12 9.23
CA PRO A 697 10.53 -10.49 8.68
C PRO A 697 10.59 -10.57 7.15
N LEU A 698 10.06 -9.60 6.43
CA LEU A 698 10.11 -9.52 4.95
C LEU A 698 11.53 -9.39 4.37
N GLU A 699 12.54 -9.20 5.20
CA GLU A 699 13.95 -9.27 4.77
C GLU A 699 14.41 -10.70 4.50
N VAL A 700 13.65 -11.69 4.97
CA VAL A 700 14.03 -13.12 4.90
C VAL A 700 12.94 -13.95 4.23
N VAL A 701 11.66 -13.70 4.51
CA VAL A 701 10.54 -14.50 4.03
C VAL A 701 9.40 -13.61 3.49
N SER A 702 8.62 -14.14 2.59
CA SER A 702 7.47 -13.49 1.97
C SER A 702 6.22 -14.37 2.04
N VAL A 703 5.04 -13.78 1.93
CA VAL A 703 3.78 -14.53 1.86
C VAL A 703 3.79 -15.48 0.66
N GLY A 704 3.42 -16.74 0.88
CA GLY A 704 3.46 -17.79 -0.12
C GLY A 704 4.77 -18.60 -0.16
N ASP A 705 5.80 -18.17 0.53
CA ASP A 705 7.05 -18.95 0.62
C ASP A 705 6.80 -20.29 1.31
N ILE A 706 7.46 -21.33 0.82
CA ILE A 706 7.51 -22.62 1.47
C ILE A 706 8.78 -22.67 2.33
N VAL A 707 8.57 -22.84 3.63
CA VAL A 707 9.64 -22.82 4.63
C VAL A 707 9.66 -24.10 5.44
N ASP A 708 10.86 -24.55 5.80
CA ASP A 708 10.98 -25.60 6.80
C ASP A 708 10.93 -24.96 8.18
N VAL A 709 10.08 -25.47 9.06
CA VAL A 709 9.90 -24.98 10.41
C VAL A 709 9.96 -26.13 11.41
N LYS A 710 10.49 -25.85 12.60
CA LYS A 710 10.51 -26.78 13.72
C LYS A 710 9.57 -26.32 14.81
N VAL A 711 8.75 -27.24 15.31
CA VAL A 711 7.82 -26.98 16.41
C VAL A 711 8.59 -26.74 17.70
N MET A 712 8.41 -25.57 18.31
CA MET A 712 9.00 -25.22 19.59
C MET A 712 8.07 -25.58 20.75
N SER A 713 6.80 -25.22 20.64
CA SER A 713 5.79 -25.54 21.67
C SER A 713 4.39 -25.54 21.05
N VAL A 714 3.49 -26.31 21.67
CA VAL A 714 2.09 -26.40 21.30
C VAL A 714 1.22 -26.20 22.54
N ASP A 715 0.44 -25.13 22.59
CA ASP A 715 -0.54 -24.86 23.63
C ASP A 715 -1.94 -25.19 23.09
N LEU A 716 -2.42 -26.38 23.44
CA LEU A 716 -3.75 -26.88 23.01
C LEU A 716 -4.90 -26.08 23.61
N LYS A 717 -4.74 -25.48 24.80
CA LYS A 717 -5.78 -24.69 25.47
C LYS A 717 -5.96 -23.33 24.80
N LYS A 718 -4.84 -22.64 24.51
CA LYS A 718 -4.83 -21.33 23.86
C LYS A 718 -4.82 -21.42 22.34
N LYS A 719 -4.76 -22.63 21.78
CA LYS A 719 -4.64 -22.89 20.33
C LYS A 719 -3.47 -22.12 19.71
N ARG A 720 -2.30 -22.18 20.35
CA ARG A 720 -1.09 -21.50 19.87
C ARG A 720 -0.01 -22.51 19.56
N ILE A 721 0.68 -22.30 18.42
CA ILE A 721 1.83 -23.08 18.00
C ILE A 721 2.98 -22.11 17.81
N GLN A 722 4.08 -22.36 18.52
CA GLN A 722 5.32 -21.62 18.34
C GLN A 722 6.28 -22.42 17.47
N LEU A 723 6.82 -21.76 16.48
CA LEU A 723 7.71 -22.34 15.48
C LEU A 723 9.03 -21.59 15.44
N THR A 724 10.09 -22.28 14.99
CA THR A 724 11.38 -21.66 14.65
C THR A 724 11.86 -22.13 13.29
N MET A 725 12.54 -21.26 12.59
CA MET A 725 13.26 -21.56 11.35
C MET A 725 14.76 -21.73 11.62
N LYS A 726 15.20 -21.58 12.87
CA LYS A 726 16.60 -21.73 13.28
C LYS A 726 16.99 -23.19 13.48
N GLY A 727 18.26 -23.50 13.17
CA GLY A 727 18.82 -24.82 13.42
C GLY A 727 18.14 -25.95 12.65
N ILE A 728 17.57 -25.63 11.47
CA ILE A 728 17.05 -26.62 10.50
C ILE A 728 18.09 -26.65 9.37
N SER A 729 18.86 -27.73 9.31
CA SER A 729 19.90 -27.97 8.30
C SER A 729 19.37 -28.87 7.20
#